data_009833aff312a14be0b83b6f6f776e19
#
_entry.id   009833aff312a14be0b83b6f6f776e19
#
_cell.length_a   1.000
_cell.length_b   1.000
_cell.length_c   1.000
_cell.angle_alpha   90.00
_cell.angle_beta   90.00
_cell.angle_gamma   90.00
#
_symmetry.space_group_name_H-M   'P 1'
#
loop_
_entity.id
_entity.type
_entity.pdbx_description
1 polymer ?
#
loop_
_entity_poly.entity_id
_entity_poly.type
_entity_poly.pdbx_seq_one_letter_code
_entity_poly.pdbx_strand_id
1 'polypeptide(L)'
;MKEVRRWLLADSSKVPYYVSGVKRSGKLDSVEDLYQLASYEDAKAALEGRAGGWFLGFALGAGWQGIDFDDVSGNGLAALTNSVPGYVEMSPSGVGAHALGYGRPFNTLGPNGSGVEAYCGGRYFTVTERPIRDGGLVCLADYVEQALVPRHGAGRAASAGTSAVELIRIDAKTVTELRSALLSMRSDDYHLWVRMGFALRELGDAGRALWMEWSTTSSGKFDPKLAAKKWDGFEPDRTGYQAVFAEAARHGWVNPASGAAQLFSAAVVVSDFQQRVPRNFLSTAVAPPIHLANVPGPVAAFAHACSTAYGFDQSGLVMAALTAAAAMADDAYRLEVMPRWYVSARLWTVLIGKSATGKSPILKMATAPIKEKHNDLATEYELHCACLEHEDPRPPRPALYTSDATIEALSVRLKDNPRGMLMLTEEFFSWIGGIDSSSKGDAAKSRGNWLQLYDGGPYQIDRIMRGSNLIENWGASILTASTPSGLADQMKYLPEDGLIQRFIPVIVGPMNHGADGDAGAAQDQWKNWLFWIHEQTGRANVVQFSAEARKLFMATKAEVGRTASATDDISSGLASHVSKHTEMIARLALVFHLFDAGPPAVLSAETLQKAVNFMAQLRRHSVALFTDILGASPATDIARALARSLAAADPNEAQVIGRDWMTRHCRAFEKAKDERVRREAVQLLEDLDWIQVSGSGVYSGWPKRFEVNRNIFRLYAREGEIHRAKRAAVKAVFEDLAQH
;
A
#
# COMPACT_ATOMS: atom_id res chain seq x y z
N MET A 1 5.40 -50.43 2.78
CA MET A 1 4.52 -49.26 2.81
C MET A 1 4.16 -48.81 4.23
N LYS A 2 3.76 -49.70 5.13
CA LYS A 2 3.33 -49.33 6.50
C LYS A 2 4.42 -48.75 7.39
N GLU A 3 5.68 -48.99 7.11
CA GLU A 3 6.82 -48.54 7.90
C GLU A 3 7.31 -47.13 7.58
N VAL A 4 6.66 -46.41 6.65
CA VAL A 4 7.07 -45.07 6.22
C VAL A 4 6.04 -44.03 6.57
N ARG A 5 6.52 -42.81 6.87
CA ARG A 5 5.67 -41.64 7.18
C ARG A 5 5.24 -40.95 5.88
N ARG A 6 4.29 -41.54 5.14
CA ARG A 6 3.74 -40.94 3.91
C ARG A 6 2.20 -41.05 3.86
N TRP A 7 1.58 -41.33 5.02
CA TRP A 7 0.15 -41.52 5.12
C TRP A 7 -0.63 -40.24 5.43
N LEU A 8 -1.85 -40.18 4.93
CA LEU A 8 -2.78 -39.10 5.04
C LEU A 8 -4.22 -39.63 4.99
N LEU A 9 -5.21 -38.75 5.10
CA LEU A 9 -6.63 -39.11 4.92
C LEU A 9 -7.19 -38.46 3.67
N ALA A 10 -8.21 -39.08 3.06
CA ALA A 10 -8.98 -38.51 1.96
C ALA A 10 -10.47 -38.58 2.26
N ASP A 11 -11.23 -37.55 1.93
CA ASP A 11 -12.69 -37.57 2.05
C ASP A 11 -13.38 -38.27 0.86
N SER A 12 -14.70 -38.38 0.90
CA SER A 12 -15.52 -39.01 -0.18
C SER A 12 -15.38 -38.27 -1.53
N SER A 13 -14.94 -37.03 -1.54
CA SER A 13 -14.66 -36.22 -2.74
C SER A 13 -13.21 -36.36 -3.20
N LYS A 14 -12.45 -37.30 -2.63
CA LYS A 14 -11.02 -37.50 -2.88
C LYS A 14 -10.17 -36.28 -2.60
N VAL A 15 -10.53 -35.42 -1.62
CA VAL A 15 -9.70 -34.29 -1.17
C VAL A 15 -8.76 -34.80 -0.08
N PRO A 16 -7.43 -34.57 -0.19
CA PRO A 16 -6.45 -35.02 0.80
C PRO A 16 -6.38 -34.14 2.03
N TYR A 17 -6.24 -34.77 3.20
CA TYR A 17 -6.05 -34.10 4.50
C TYR A 17 -4.93 -34.76 5.28
N TYR A 18 -4.14 -33.97 5.99
CA TYR A 18 -3.26 -34.51 7.02
C TYR A 18 -4.09 -35.07 8.19
N VAL A 19 -3.51 -35.96 8.97
CA VAL A 19 -4.19 -36.52 10.16
C VAL A 19 -4.63 -35.45 11.16
N SER A 20 -3.98 -34.30 11.18
CA SER A 20 -4.37 -33.12 11.96
C SER A 20 -5.72 -32.51 11.57
N GLY A 21 -6.31 -32.96 10.45
CA GLY A 21 -7.55 -32.39 9.91
C GLY A 21 -7.37 -31.21 8.95
N VAL A 22 -6.15 -30.75 8.74
CA VAL A 22 -5.83 -29.66 7.80
C VAL A 22 -5.77 -30.24 6.39
N LYS A 23 -6.42 -29.57 5.42
CA LYS A 23 -6.37 -29.95 4.01
C LYS A 23 -4.93 -29.89 3.48
N ARG A 24 -4.47 -30.97 2.84
CA ARG A 24 -3.16 -31.01 2.20
C ARG A 24 -3.14 -30.08 0.99
N SER A 25 -2.33 -29.03 1.04
CA SER A 25 -2.22 -28.01 0.00
C SER A 25 -0.80 -27.44 -0.03
N GLY A 26 -0.45 -26.73 -1.10
CA GLY A 26 0.87 -26.14 -1.27
C GLY A 26 1.78 -26.99 -2.15
N LYS A 27 3.11 -26.85 -1.96
CA LYS A 27 4.11 -27.58 -2.75
C LYS A 27 4.24 -29.01 -2.18
N LEU A 28 3.70 -29.98 -2.90
CA LEU A 28 3.77 -31.38 -2.53
C LEU A 28 5.23 -31.87 -2.54
N ASP A 29 5.54 -32.81 -1.66
CA ASP A 29 6.92 -33.34 -1.44
C ASP A 29 7.95 -32.29 -0.98
N SER A 30 7.52 -31.11 -0.52
CA SER A 30 8.40 -30.18 0.20
C SER A 30 8.69 -30.70 1.61
N VAL A 31 9.70 -30.14 2.27
CA VAL A 31 10.06 -30.52 3.65
C VAL A 31 8.88 -30.33 4.60
N GLU A 32 8.12 -29.24 4.43
CA GLU A 32 6.94 -28.92 5.23
C GLU A 32 5.79 -29.91 4.99
N ASP A 33 5.56 -30.32 3.74
CA ASP A 33 4.54 -31.33 3.38
C ASP A 33 4.91 -32.70 3.97
N LEU A 34 6.17 -33.14 3.79
CA LEU A 34 6.66 -34.41 4.29
C LEU A 34 6.62 -34.50 5.83
N TYR A 35 6.88 -33.39 6.51
CA TYR A 35 6.82 -33.33 7.98
C TYR A 35 5.40 -33.55 8.53
N GLN A 36 4.36 -33.16 7.78
CA GLN A 36 2.96 -33.29 8.18
C GLN A 36 2.36 -34.67 7.83
N LEU A 37 3.02 -35.46 7.00
CA LEU A 37 2.58 -36.82 6.69
C LEU A 37 2.76 -37.75 7.90
N ALA A 38 1.81 -38.62 8.11
CA ALA A 38 1.73 -39.48 9.26
C ALA A 38 2.34 -40.91 9.02
N SER A 39 2.53 -41.63 10.12
CA SER A 39 2.72 -43.08 10.07
C SER A 39 1.40 -43.77 9.66
N TYR A 40 1.48 -45.07 9.28
CA TYR A 40 0.28 -45.87 8.98
C TYR A 40 -0.64 -45.98 10.20
N GLU A 41 -0.08 -46.22 11.39
CA GLU A 41 -0.84 -46.38 12.63
C GLU A 41 -1.55 -45.09 13.03
N ASP A 42 -0.87 -43.93 12.92
CA ASP A 42 -1.48 -42.63 13.21
C ASP A 42 -2.63 -42.29 12.23
N ALA A 43 -2.45 -42.61 10.93
CA ALA A 43 -3.47 -42.35 9.94
C ALA A 43 -4.68 -43.28 10.11
N LYS A 44 -4.45 -44.54 10.47
CA LYS A 44 -5.49 -45.54 10.76
C LYS A 44 -6.31 -45.17 12.00
N ALA A 45 -5.64 -44.81 13.08
CA ALA A 45 -6.31 -44.33 14.29
C ALA A 45 -7.13 -43.03 14.03
N ALA A 46 -6.60 -42.12 13.24
CA ALA A 46 -7.33 -40.91 12.85
C ALA A 46 -8.54 -41.21 11.92
N LEU A 47 -8.49 -42.28 11.12
CA LEU A 47 -9.59 -42.72 10.28
C LEU A 47 -10.72 -43.32 11.13
N GLU A 48 -10.40 -44.16 12.13
CA GLU A 48 -11.37 -44.79 13.03
C GLU A 48 -12.19 -43.76 13.84
N GLY A 49 -11.60 -42.60 14.12
CA GLY A 49 -12.28 -41.48 14.80
C GLY A 49 -13.21 -40.65 13.92
N ARG A 50 -13.36 -40.98 12.62
CA ARG A 50 -14.17 -40.18 11.68
C ARG A 50 -15.45 -40.94 11.25
N ALA A 51 -16.51 -40.15 11.00
CA ALA A 51 -17.74 -40.70 10.41
C ALA A 51 -17.48 -41.21 9.00
N GLY A 52 -18.31 -42.16 8.50
CA GLY A 52 -18.12 -42.84 7.23
C GLY A 52 -17.85 -41.93 6.02
N GLY A 53 -17.21 -42.47 4.98
CA GLY A 53 -16.85 -41.74 3.75
C GLY A 53 -15.42 -41.19 3.72
N TRP A 54 -14.56 -41.59 4.66
CA TRP A 54 -13.13 -41.29 4.65
C TRP A 54 -12.30 -42.53 4.28
N PHE A 55 -11.13 -42.30 3.69
CA PHE A 55 -10.20 -43.33 3.23
C PHE A 55 -8.78 -43.01 3.68
N LEU A 56 -7.97 -44.06 3.83
CA LEU A 56 -6.53 -43.89 3.92
C LEU A 56 -5.98 -43.36 2.59
N GLY A 57 -5.04 -42.48 2.64
CA GLY A 57 -4.30 -41.96 1.49
C GLY A 57 -2.80 -42.18 1.67
N PHE A 58 -2.09 -42.41 0.58
CA PHE A 58 -0.63 -42.58 0.57
C PHE A 58 0.00 -41.67 -0.46
N ALA A 59 0.94 -40.80 -0.01
CA ALA A 59 1.65 -39.83 -0.85
C ALA A 59 2.76 -40.51 -1.65
N LEU A 60 2.71 -40.40 -2.98
CA LEU A 60 3.77 -40.89 -3.88
C LEU A 60 4.99 -39.96 -3.84
N GLY A 61 6.12 -40.43 -4.35
CA GLY A 61 7.40 -39.69 -4.35
C GLY A 61 8.50 -40.40 -3.55
N ALA A 62 9.75 -40.00 -3.68
CA ALA A 62 10.91 -40.67 -3.07
C ALA A 62 10.98 -42.17 -3.38
N GLY A 63 10.72 -42.54 -4.64
CA GLY A 63 10.71 -43.92 -5.13
C GLY A 63 9.33 -44.59 -5.10
N TRP A 64 8.32 -44.05 -4.39
CA TRP A 64 6.97 -44.59 -4.38
C TRP A 64 6.23 -44.25 -5.66
N GLN A 65 5.57 -45.26 -6.24
CA GLN A 65 4.94 -45.26 -7.55
C GLN A 65 3.49 -45.73 -7.45
N GLY A 66 2.64 -45.23 -8.37
CA GLY A 66 1.26 -45.68 -8.47
C GLY A 66 0.75 -45.64 -9.89
N ILE A 67 -0.12 -46.59 -10.24
CA ILE A 67 -0.90 -46.64 -11.48
C ILE A 67 -2.37 -46.64 -11.09
N ASP A 68 -3.14 -45.72 -11.69
CA ASP A 68 -4.59 -45.62 -11.53
C ASP A 68 -5.26 -46.13 -12.78
N PHE A 69 -6.23 -47.02 -12.61
CA PHE A 69 -7.07 -47.58 -13.65
C PHE A 69 -8.52 -47.16 -13.35
N ASP A 70 -8.97 -46.11 -13.99
CA ASP A 70 -10.34 -45.62 -13.86
C ASP A 70 -11.31 -46.38 -14.81
N ASP A 71 -12.57 -46.54 -14.36
CA ASP A 71 -13.71 -47.05 -15.16
C ASP A 71 -13.48 -48.37 -15.88
N VAL A 72 -12.82 -49.33 -15.24
CA VAL A 72 -12.58 -50.64 -15.79
C VAL A 72 -13.67 -51.60 -15.32
N SER A 73 -14.72 -51.74 -16.11
CA SER A 73 -15.86 -52.62 -15.78
C SER A 73 -15.66 -54.09 -16.23
N GLY A 74 -16.10 -55.03 -15.40
CA GLY A 74 -16.25 -56.45 -15.75
C GLY A 74 -14.94 -57.17 -16.09
N ASN A 75 -14.94 -57.91 -17.20
CA ASN A 75 -13.79 -58.71 -17.65
C ASN A 75 -12.53 -57.87 -17.97
N GLY A 76 -12.66 -56.56 -18.15
CA GLY A 76 -11.55 -55.64 -18.41
C GLY A 76 -10.65 -55.45 -17.21
N LEU A 77 -11.21 -55.40 -15.98
CA LEU A 77 -10.43 -55.25 -14.74
C LEU A 77 -9.49 -56.45 -14.52
N ALA A 78 -10.01 -57.66 -14.69
CA ALA A 78 -9.23 -58.89 -14.54
C ALA A 78 -8.12 -59.00 -15.60
N ALA A 79 -8.38 -58.62 -16.85
CA ALA A 79 -7.38 -58.66 -17.92
C ALA A 79 -6.25 -57.63 -17.72
N LEU A 80 -6.58 -56.41 -17.28
CA LEU A 80 -5.61 -55.36 -17.03
C LEU A 80 -4.75 -55.65 -15.78
N THR A 81 -5.38 -56.08 -14.68
CA THR A 81 -4.67 -56.34 -13.42
C THR A 81 -3.82 -57.62 -13.49
N ASN A 82 -4.16 -58.60 -14.32
CA ASN A 82 -3.33 -59.80 -14.50
C ASN A 82 -1.97 -59.51 -15.15
N SER A 83 -1.83 -58.45 -15.91
CA SER A 83 -0.57 -58.06 -16.56
C SER A 83 0.29 -57.11 -15.69
N VAL A 84 -0.30 -56.46 -14.68
CA VAL A 84 0.41 -55.48 -13.81
C VAL A 84 1.30 -56.23 -12.81
N PRO A 85 2.59 -55.96 -12.67
CA PRO A 85 3.44 -56.58 -11.67
C PRO A 85 3.15 -56.06 -10.25
N GLY A 86 3.31 -56.95 -9.25
CA GLY A 86 3.26 -56.57 -7.83
C GLY A 86 1.85 -56.42 -7.24
N TYR A 87 1.71 -55.51 -6.32
CA TYR A 87 0.47 -55.27 -5.54
C TYR A 87 -0.54 -54.42 -6.32
N VAL A 88 -1.77 -54.93 -6.40
CA VAL A 88 -2.92 -54.27 -7.01
C VAL A 88 -4.12 -54.38 -6.08
N GLU A 89 -4.83 -53.29 -5.83
CA GLU A 89 -6.05 -53.27 -5.01
C GLU A 89 -7.23 -52.59 -5.73
N MET A 90 -8.43 -52.83 -5.23
CA MET A 90 -9.66 -52.20 -5.72
C MET A 90 -9.68 -50.73 -5.31
N SER A 91 -10.02 -49.84 -6.21
CA SER A 91 -10.22 -48.40 -5.89
C SER A 91 -11.47 -48.20 -4.99
N PRO A 92 -11.61 -47.07 -4.30
CA PRO A 92 -12.77 -46.77 -3.44
C PRO A 92 -14.11 -46.84 -4.17
N SER A 93 -14.15 -46.52 -5.46
CA SER A 93 -15.37 -46.55 -6.28
C SER A 93 -15.88 -47.97 -6.57
N GLY A 94 -15.02 -48.98 -6.43
CA GLY A 94 -15.34 -50.35 -6.75
C GLY A 94 -15.38 -50.71 -8.26
N VAL A 95 -15.10 -49.73 -9.13
CA VAL A 95 -15.08 -49.88 -10.60
C VAL A 95 -13.71 -49.59 -11.22
N GLY A 96 -12.69 -49.32 -10.41
CA GLY A 96 -11.31 -49.11 -10.83
C GLY A 96 -10.31 -49.84 -9.94
N ALA A 97 -9.02 -49.75 -10.24
CA ALA A 97 -7.95 -50.40 -9.48
C ALA A 97 -6.74 -49.49 -9.34
N HIS A 98 -6.01 -49.64 -8.24
CA HIS A 98 -4.73 -48.99 -7.99
C HIS A 98 -3.60 -50.02 -7.91
N ALA A 99 -2.51 -49.82 -8.64
CA ALA A 99 -1.27 -50.56 -8.42
C ALA A 99 -0.30 -49.67 -7.67
N LEU A 100 0.35 -50.24 -6.65
CA LEU A 100 1.33 -49.50 -5.84
C LEU A 100 2.69 -50.22 -5.91
N GLY A 101 3.76 -49.47 -6.09
CA GLY A 101 5.12 -50.00 -6.22
C GLY A 101 6.18 -49.08 -5.66
N TYR A 102 7.42 -49.56 -5.69
CA TYR A 102 8.59 -48.84 -5.25
C TYR A 102 9.79 -49.13 -6.14
N GLY A 103 10.44 -48.07 -6.66
CA GLY A 103 11.60 -48.27 -7.53
C GLY A 103 12.06 -46.98 -8.22
N ARG A 104 12.77 -47.15 -9.35
CA ARG A 104 13.28 -46.03 -10.13
C ARG A 104 12.13 -45.17 -10.71
N PRO A 105 12.30 -43.86 -10.81
CA PRO A 105 11.28 -42.97 -11.38
C PRO A 105 11.05 -43.27 -12.87
N PHE A 106 9.87 -42.95 -13.37
CA PHE A 106 9.47 -42.98 -14.77
C PHE A 106 8.78 -41.68 -15.17
N ASN A 107 8.62 -41.42 -16.46
CA ASN A 107 7.87 -40.27 -16.94
C ASN A 107 6.37 -40.47 -16.65
N THR A 108 5.77 -39.46 -16.00
CA THR A 108 4.33 -39.50 -15.66
C THR A 108 3.48 -39.72 -16.90
N LEU A 109 2.62 -40.72 -16.85
CA LEU A 109 1.50 -40.91 -17.77
C LEU A 109 0.29 -40.21 -17.16
N GLY A 110 0.07 -38.92 -17.53
CA GLY A 110 -0.99 -38.07 -16.97
C GLY A 110 -2.39 -38.42 -17.53
N PRO A 111 -3.40 -37.62 -17.16
CA PRO A 111 -4.77 -37.81 -17.59
C PRO A 111 -4.89 -37.97 -19.12
N ASN A 112 -5.54 -39.03 -19.54
CA ASN A 112 -5.78 -39.32 -20.94
C ASN A 112 -7.16 -39.96 -21.13
N GLY A 113 -7.65 -40.03 -22.34
CA GLY A 113 -9.00 -40.54 -22.63
C GLY A 113 -9.19 -42.06 -22.42
N SER A 114 -8.15 -42.78 -22.02
CA SER A 114 -8.23 -44.23 -21.75
C SER A 114 -8.47 -44.58 -20.28
N GLY A 115 -8.44 -43.59 -19.36
CA GLY A 115 -8.62 -43.82 -17.93
C GLY A 115 -7.47 -44.58 -17.26
N VAL A 116 -6.25 -44.60 -17.85
CA VAL A 116 -5.06 -45.23 -17.27
C VAL A 116 -4.00 -44.17 -17.03
N GLU A 117 -3.66 -43.90 -15.76
CA GLU A 117 -2.68 -42.90 -15.36
C GLU A 117 -1.57 -43.55 -14.52
N ALA A 118 -0.34 -43.05 -14.62
CA ALA A 118 0.79 -43.53 -13.82
C ALA A 118 1.67 -42.37 -13.29
N TYR A 119 2.02 -42.45 -12.00
CA TYR A 119 2.70 -41.39 -11.27
C TYR A 119 3.82 -41.96 -10.40
N CYS A 120 4.94 -41.19 -10.29
CA CYS A 120 6.03 -41.48 -9.36
C CYS A 120 6.32 -40.31 -8.39
N GLY A 121 5.37 -39.34 -8.23
CA GLY A 121 5.45 -38.23 -7.30
C GLY A 121 4.38 -37.19 -7.56
N GLY A 122 4.27 -36.21 -6.64
CA GLY A 122 3.34 -35.09 -6.77
C GLY A 122 1.85 -35.49 -6.72
N ARG A 123 1.52 -36.70 -6.29
CA ARG A 123 0.18 -37.24 -6.15
C ARG A 123 0.05 -38.04 -4.85
N TYR A 124 -1.17 -38.39 -4.48
CA TYR A 124 -1.47 -39.40 -3.50
C TYR A 124 -2.48 -40.37 -4.06
N PHE A 125 -2.48 -41.59 -3.57
CA PHE A 125 -3.49 -42.60 -3.90
C PHE A 125 -4.28 -42.97 -2.65
N THR A 126 -5.57 -43.13 -2.79
CA THR A 126 -6.39 -43.72 -1.74
C THR A 126 -6.03 -45.21 -1.62
N VAL A 127 -5.92 -45.71 -0.40
CA VAL A 127 -5.59 -47.08 -0.09
C VAL A 127 -6.79 -47.74 0.58
N THR A 128 -7.30 -48.82 -0.04
CA THR A 128 -8.51 -49.51 0.42
C THR A 128 -8.22 -50.75 1.23
N GLU A 129 -6.99 -51.27 1.17
CA GLU A 129 -6.59 -52.56 1.73
C GLU A 129 -7.45 -53.74 1.22
N ARG A 130 -8.01 -53.62 0.00
CA ARG A 130 -8.79 -54.69 -0.70
C ARG A 130 -7.99 -55.21 -1.88
N PRO A 131 -7.01 -56.11 -1.65
CA PRO A 131 -6.17 -56.57 -2.74
C PRO A 131 -6.95 -57.37 -3.76
N ILE A 132 -6.74 -57.05 -5.04
CA ILE A 132 -7.14 -57.89 -6.19
C ILE A 132 -6.00 -58.87 -6.50
N ARG A 133 -4.76 -58.40 -6.30
CA ARG A 133 -3.56 -59.19 -6.43
C ARG A 133 -2.60 -58.84 -5.28
N ASP A 134 -2.34 -59.81 -4.42
CA ASP A 134 -1.41 -59.67 -3.30
C ASP A 134 -0.01 -60.08 -3.75
N GLY A 135 0.66 -59.17 -4.45
CA GLY A 135 2.06 -59.28 -4.87
C GLY A 135 2.93 -58.31 -4.03
N GLY A 136 4.23 -58.58 -3.91
CA GLY A 136 5.15 -57.65 -3.25
C GLY A 136 5.21 -56.28 -3.94
N LEU A 137 5.71 -55.27 -3.23
CA LEU A 137 5.98 -53.96 -3.83
C LEU A 137 7.16 -54.09 -4.80
N VAL A 138 6.91 -53.93 -6.08
CA VAL A 138 7.91 -54.00 -7.15
C VAL A 138 8.05 -52.69 -7.87
N CYS A 139 9.13 -52.50 -8.64
CA CYS A 139 9.30 -51.33 -9.49
C CYS A 139 8.31 -51.42 -10.68
N LEU A 140 7.46 -50.42 -10.81
CA LEU A 140 6.45 -50.33 -11.88
C LEU A 140 7.00 -49.69 -13.17
N ALA A 141 8.20 -49.11 -13.13
CA ALA A 141 8.74 -48.29 -14.20
C ALA A 141 8.80 -49.03 -15.55
N ASP A 142 9.30 -50.25 -15.57
CA ASP A 142 9.39 -51.04 -16.82
C ASP A 142 8.00 -51.38 -17.40
N TYR A 143 7.04 -51.65 -16.56
CA TYR A 143 5.66 -51.90 -16.99
C TYR A 143 5.01 -50.63 -17.55
N VAL A 144 5.19 -49.50 -16.88
CA VAL A 144 4.68 -48.21 -17.37
C VAL A 144 5.32 -47.85 -18.71
N GLU A 145 6.62 -47.93 -18.83
CA GLU A 145 7.34 -47.51 -20.04
C GLU A 145 7.13 -48.46 -21.23
N GLN A 146 7.10 -49.76 -20.99
CA GLN A 146 7.03 -50.77 -22.05
C GLN A 146 5.60 -51.23 -22.40
N ALA A 147 4.68 -51.19 -21.44
CA ALA A 147 3.32 -51.67 -21.66
C ALA A 147 2.26 -50.54 -21.69
N LEU A 148 2.34 -49.55 -20.82
CA LEU A 148 1.30 -48.50 -20.71
C LEU A 148 1.55 -47.31 -21.66
N VAL A 149 2.75 -46.78 -21.70
CA VAL A 149 3.08 -45.61 -22.55
C VAL A 149 2.81 -45.91 -24.06
N PRO A 150 3.16 -47.07 -24.62
CA PRO A 150 2.86 -47.34 -26.02
C PRO A 150 1.36 -47.49 -26.32
N ARG A 151 0.54 -47.90 -25.33
CA ARG A 151 -0.89 -48.14 -25.50
C ARG A 151 -1.75 -46.91 -25.19
N HIS A 152 -1.31 -46.11 -24.25
CA HIS A 152 -2.11 -45.03 -23.65
C HIS A 152 -1.46 -43.63 -23.75
N GLY A 153 -0.18 -43.55 -24.18
CA GLY A 153 0.50 -42.27 -24.45
C GLY A 153 0.06 -41.70 -25.79
N ALA A 154 -0.77 -40.68 -25.80
CA ALA A 154 -1.22 -40.00 -27.02
C ALA A 154 -0.03 -39.38 -27.79
N GLY A 155 0.33 -39.98 -28.93
CA GLY A 155 0.99 -39.37 -30.06
C GLY A 155 2.32 -38.63 -29.84
N ARG A 156 3.40 -39.38 -29.56
CA ARG A 156 4.75 -39.03 -30.03
C ARG A 156 5.47 -40.37 -30.33
N ALA A 157 5.76 -40.56 -31.63
CA ALA A 157 6.48 -41.73 -32.09
C ALA A 157 7.87 -41.81 -31.41
N ALA A 158 8.07 -42.86 -30.64
CA ALA A 158 9.39 -43.27 -30.17
C ALA A 158 9.99 -44.23 -31.18
N SER A 159 11.05 -43.84 -31.85
CA SER A 159 11.93 -44.73 -32.59
C SER A 159 12.72 -45.58 -31.59
N ALA A 160 12.44 -46.87 -31.55
CA ALA A 160 13.24 -47.84 -30.83
C ALA A 160 14.52 -48.14 -31.65
N GLY A 161 15.68 -48.04 -31.02
CA GLY A 161 16.94 -48.46 -31.59
C GLY A 161 17.93 -48.78 -30.49
N THR A 162 18.06 -50.07 -30.23
CA THR A 162 19.20 -50.63 -29.48
C THR A 162 20.43 -50.57 -30.37
N SER A 163 21.49 -49.88 -29.95
CA SER A 163 22.84 -50.15 -30.44
C SER A 163 23.88 -49.48 -29.58
N ALA A 164 25.07 -50.08 -29.53
CA ALA A 164 26.29 -49.68 -28.89
C ALA A 164 26.55 -48.15 -29.07
N VAL A 165 27.10 -47.54 -28.01
CA VAL A 165 27.43 -46.08 -27.96
C VAL A 165 28.45 -45.79 -29.04
N GLU A 166 27.97 -45.39 -30.20
CA GLU A 166 28.75 -44.67 -31.20
C GLU A 166 28.88 -43.22 -30.73
N LEU A 167 30.11 -42.77 -30.45
CA LEU A 167 30.37 -41.35 -30.10
C LEU A 167 29.83 -40.47 -31.24
N ILE A 168 28.85 -39.67 -30.93
CA ILE A 168 28.21 -38.78 -31.90
C ILE A 168 29.19 -37.70 -32.29
N ARG A 169 29.61 -37.66 -33.56
CA ARG A 169 30.37 -36.55 -34.15
C ARG A 169 29.43 -35.41 -34.49
N ILE A 170 29.59 -34.29 -33.79
CA ILE A 170 28.84 -33.07 -34.06
C ILE A 170 29.69 -32.12 -34.94
N ASP A 171 29.04 -31.29 -35.74
CA ASP A 171 29.71 -30.27 -36.55
C ASP A 171 30.21 -29.08 -35.70
N ALA A 172 31.13 -28.30 -36.26
CA ALA A 172 31.72 -27.13 -35.56
C ALA A 172 30.64 -26.07 -35.18
N LYS A 173 29.53 -26.02 -35.92
CA LYS A 173 28.42 -25.14 -35.65
C LYS A 173 27.70 -25.55 -34.35
N THR A 174 27.37 -26.83 -34.21
CA THR A 174 26.72 -27.39 -33.02
C THR A 174 27.61 -27.23 -31.79
N VAL A 175 28.95 -27.37 -31.91
CA VAL A 175 29.91 -27.10 -30.81
C VAL A 175 29.83 -25.65 -30.37
N THR A 176 29.73 -24.71 -31.30
CA THR A 176 29.64 -23.26 -31.02
C THR A 176 28.30 -22.92 -30.35
N GLU A 177 27.23 -23.53 -30.81
CA GLU A 177 25.88 -23.35 -30.21
C GLU A 177 25.81 -23.92 -28.78
N LEU A 178 26.39 -25.13 -28.54
CA LEU A 178 26.48 -25.74 -27.22
C LEU A 178 27.32 -24.89 -26.24
N ARG A 179 28.45 -24.35 -26.72
CA ARG A 179 29.27 -23.41 -25.93
C ARG A 179 28.46 -22.18 -25.52
N SER A 180 27.77 -21.57 -26.46
CA SER A 180 26.90 -20.42 -26.22
C SER A 180 25.78 -20.74 -25.22
N ALA A 181 25.15 -21.89 -25.37
CA ALA A 181 24.11 -22.34 -24.46
C ALA A 181 24.60 -22.59 -23.03
N LEU A 182 25.76 -23.26 -22.87
CA LEU A 182 26.37 -23.48 -21.56
C LEU A 182 26.76 -22.18 -20.87
N LEU A 183 27.37 -21.23 -21.58
CA LEU A 183 27.78 -19.95 -21.04
C LEU A 183 26.61 -19.04 -20.61
N SER A 184 25.40 -19.34 -21.06
CA SER A 184 24.18 -18.65 -20.59
C SER A 184 23.70 -19.12 -19.20
N MET A 185 24.23 -20.22 -18.70
CA MET A 185 23.89 -20.82 -17.41
C MET A 185 25.05 -20.71 -16.44
N ARG A 186 24.76 -20.58 -15.15
CA ARG A 186 25.78 -20.57 -14.09
C ARG A 186 26.18 -22.00 -13.71
N SER A 187 27.48 -22.28 -13.64
CA SER A 187 28.02 -23.59 -13.24
C SER A 187 28.13 -23.79 -11.72
N ASP A 188 27.64 -22.85 -10.92
CA ASP A 188 27.71 -22.89 -9.44
C ASP A 188 26.74 -23.90 -8.80
N ASP A 189 25.65 -24.26 -9.49
CA ASP A 189 24.68 -25.27 -9.04
C ASP A 189 25.22 -26.68 -9.31
N TYR A 190 25.49 -27.43 -8.25
CA TYR A 190 26.04 -28.77 -8.33
C TYR A 190 25.14 -29.74 -9.10
N HIS A 191 23.82 -29.65 -8.94
CA HIS A 191 22.89 -30.54 -9.64
C HIS A 191 22.80 -30.23 -11.13
N LEU A 192 22.80 -28.95 -11.48
CA LEU A 192 22.86 -28.50 -12.87
C LEU A 192 24.19 -28.93 -13.50
N TRP A 193 25.30 -28.72 -12.79
CA TRP A 193 26.64 -29.08 -13.23
C TRP A 193 26.78 -30.58 -13.56
N VAL A 194 26.27 -31.44 -12.69
CA VAL A 194 26.27 -32.90 -12.91
C VAL A 194 25.35 -33.29 -14.09
N ARG A 195 24.14 -32.72 -14.19
CA ARG A 195 23.21 -33.01 -15.30
C ARG A 195 23.80 -32.64 -16.66
N MET A 196 24.44 -31.49 -16.77
CA MET A 196 25.09 -31.07 -18.01
C MET A 196 26.26 -31.97 -18.35
N GLY A 197 27.00 -32.47 -17.37
CA GLY A 197 28.05 -33.47 -17.57
C GLY A 197 27.50 -34.76 -18.19
N PHE A 198 26.43 -35.30 -17.68
CA PHE A 198 25.78 -36.49 -18.25
C PHE A 198 25.27 -36.21 -19.67
N ALA A 199 24.64 -35.06 -19.91
CA ALA A 199 24.13 -34.68 -21.22
C ALA A 199 25.22 -34.55 -22.29
N LEU A 200 26.41 -34.10 -21.91
CA LEU A 200 27.54 -33.92 -22.84
C LEU A 200 28.40 -35.17 -23.01
N ARG A 201 28.20 -36.19 -22.18
CA ARG A 201 29.03 -37.41 -22.18
C ARG A 201 29.03 -38.14 -23.52
N GLU A 202 27.93 -38.19 -24.22
CA GLU A 202 27.79 -38.82 -25.53
C GLU A 202 28.66 -38.20 -26.63
N LEU A 203 29.13 -36.93 -26.42
CA LEU A 203 30.01 -36.20 -27.34
C LEU A 203 31.51 -36.50 -27.12
N GLY A 204 31.86 -37.40 -26.19
CA GLY A 204 33.25 -37.79 -25.90
C GLY A 204 34.17 -36.62 -25.53
N ASP A 205 35.28 -36.49 -26.23
CA ASP A 205 36.31 -35.44 -25.96
C ASP A 205 35.76 -34.02 -26.21
N ALA A 206 34.90 -33.84 -27.20
CA ALA A 206 34.24 -32.56 -27.47
C ALA A 206 33.32 -32.12 -26.33
N GLY A 207 32.53 -33.05 -25.79
CA GLY A 207 31.69 -32.84 -24.62
C GLY A 207 32.49 -32.53 -23.37
N ARG A 208 33.60 -33.26 -23.17
CA ARG A 208 34.52 -33.00 -22.06
C ARG A 208 35.09 -31.58 -22.10
N ALA A 209 35.59 -31.18 -23.28
CA ALA A 209 36.13 -29.83 -23.44
C ALA A 209 35.12 -28.74 -23.10
N LEU A 210 33.88 -28.86 -23.64
CA LEU A 210 32.81 -27.91 -23.38
C LEU A 210 32.42 -27.86 -21.90
N TRP A 211 32.28 -29.01 -21.27
CA TRP A 211 31.89 -29.09 -19.86
C TRP A 211 33.00 -28.56 -18.91
N MET A 212 34.26 -28.86 -19.20
CA MET A 212 35.41 -28.31 -18.44
C MET A 212 35.52 -26.80 -18.62
N GLU A 213 35.39 -26.27 -19.84
CA GLU A 213 35.37 -24.83 -20.13
C GLU A 213 34.27 -24.14 -19.35
N TRP A 214 33.04 -24.66 -19.41
CA TRP A 214 31.89 -24.09 -18.67
C TRP A 214 32.07 -24.15 -17.16
N SER A 215 32.68 -25.24 -16.62
CA SER A 215 32.95 -25.39 -15.21
C SER A 215 33.87 -24.28 -14.64
N THR A 216 34.74 -23.70 -15.47
CA THR A 216 35.59 -22.58 -15.04
C THR A 216 34.80 -21.30 -14.72
N THR A 217 33.56 -21.20 -15.12
CA THR A 217 32.68 -20.04 -14.85
C THR A 217 32.16 -20.02 -13.41
N SER A 218 32.36 -21.09 -12.61
CA SER A 218 31.97 -21.10 -11.20
C SER A 218 32.89 -20.22 -10.36
N SER A 219 32.25 -19.35 -9.54
CA SER A 219 33.00 -18.40 -8.69
C SER A 219 33.75 -19.12 -7.56
N GLY A 220 35.04 -19.39 -7.79
CA GLY A 220 35.99 -19.88 -6.75
C GLY A 220 35.83 -21.34 -6.33
N LYS A 221 34.98 -22.14 -7.00
CA LYS A 221 34.70 -23.55 -6.67
C LYS A 221 35.31 -24.56 -7.66
N PHE A 222 35.92 -24.12 -8.76
CA PHE A 222 36.41 -24.99 -9.79
C PHE A 222 37.74 -25.60 -9.41
N ASP A 223 37.79 -26.94 -9.26
CA ASP A 223 39.00 -27.73 -9.16
C ASP A 223 39.16 -28.63 -10.40
N PRO A 224 40.15 -28.39 -11.27
CA PRO A 224 40.36 -29.14 -12.50
C PRO A 224 40.54 -30.65 -12.28
N LYS A 225 41.19 -31.08 -11.20
CA LYS A 225 41.42 -32.48 -10.90
C LYS A 225 40.14 -33.18 -10.46
N LEU A 226 39.36 -32.51 -9.63
CA LEU A 226 38.07 -33.02 -9.18
C LEU A 226 37.07 -33.10 -10.34
N ALA A 227 37.02 -32.09 -11.20
CA ALA A 227 36.20 -32.08 -12.38
C ALA A 227 36.57 -33.19 -13.37
N ALA A 228 37.83 -33.38 -13.66
CA ALA A 228 38.29 -34.48 -14.54
C ALA A 228 37.88 -35.85 -13.97
N LYS A 229 38.13 -36.09 -12.68
CA LYS A 229 37.67 -37.33 -12.01
C LYS A 229 36.18 -37.55 -12.05
N LYS A 230 35.42 -36.46 -11.93
CA LYS A 230 33.93 -36.51 -12.01
C LYS A 230 33.48 -36.83 -13.41
N TRP A 231 34.09 -36.24 -14.44
CA TRP A 231 33.83 -36.54 -15.85
C TRP A 231 34.04 -38.03 -16.19
N ASP A 232 35.13 -38.60 -15.72
CA ASP A 232 35.46 -39.99 -15.97
C ASP A 232 34.44 -40.96 -15.34
N GLY A 233 33.72 -40.52 -14.32
CA GLY A 233 32.64 -41.27 -13.68
C GLY A 233 31.24 -41.05 -14.28
N PHE A 234 31.10 -40.24 -15.34
CA PHE A 234 29.81 -40.15 -16.05
C PHE A 234 29.65 -41.31 -17.01
N GLU A 235 28.60 -42.04 -16.87
CA GLU A 235 28.17 -43.03 -17.88
C GLU A 235 27.21 -42.36 -18.87
N PRO A 236 27.20 -42.77 -20.16
CA PRO A 236 26.21 -42.25 -21.12
C PRO A 236 24.80 -42.61 -20.65
N ASP A 237 23.98 -41.60 -20.40
CA ASP A 237 22.59 -41.73 -20.04
C ASP A 237 21.73 -41.43 -21.29
N ARG A 238 20.43 -41.76 -21.24
CA ARG A 238 19.43 -41.41 -22.28
C ARG A 238 19.25 -39.91 -22.51
N THR A 239 19.94 -39.07 -21.75
CA THR A 239 19.90 -37.59 -21.83
C THR A 239 21.02 -37.11 -22.72
N GLY A 240 20.74 -36.91 -24.00
CA GLY A 240 21.72 -36.43 -24.97
C GLY A 240 22.00 -34.93 -24.87
N TYR A 241 23.00 -34.43 -25.62
CA TYR A 241 23.44 -33.03 -25.62
C TYR A 241 22.31 -32.02 -25.93
N GLN A 242 21.22 -32.45 -26.56
CA GLN A 242 20.03 -31.61 -26.79
C GLN A 242 19.41 -31.10 -25.47
N ALA A 243 19.62 -31.81 -24.36
CA ALA A 243 19.18 -31.36 -23.04
C ALA A 243 19.88 -30.06 -22.59
N VAL A 244 21.09 -29.82 -23.07
CA VAL A 244 21.81 -28.57 -22.82
C VAL A 244 21.04 -27.38 -23.41
N PHE A 245 20.55 -27.49 -24.64
CA PHE A 245 19.75 -26.45 -25.28
C PHE A 245 18.40 -26.23 -24.58
N ALA A 246 17.77 -27.33 -24.17
CA ALA A 246 16.50 -27.24 -23.46
C ALA A 246 16.65 -26.56 -22.10
N GLU A 247 17.74 -26.84 -21.37
CA GLU A 247 18.01 -26.21 -20.09
C GLU A 247 18.43 -24.74 -20.27
N ALA A 248 19.31 -24.45 -21.24
CA ALA A 248 19.72 -23.10 -21.57
C ALA A 248 18.50 -22.22 -21.97
N ALA A 249 17.56 -22.75 -22.73
CA ALA A 249 16.32 -22.06 -23.09
C ALA A 249 15.46 -21.69 -21.86
N ARG A 250 15.46 -22.54 -20.82
CA ARG A 250 14.80 -22.22 -19.51
C ARG A 250 15.50 -21.08 -18.79
N HIS A 251 16.79 -20.89 -19.03
CA HIS A 251 17.59 -19.78 -18.53
C HIS A 251 17.63 -18.57 -19.47
N GLY A 252 16.75 -18.54 -20.49
CA GLY A 252 16.60 -17.41 -21.41
C GLY A 252 17.57 -17.40 -22.61
N TRP A 253 18.31 -18.50 -22.87
CA TRP A 253 19.15 -18.60 -24.05
C TRP A 253 18.35 -18.77 -25.32
N VAL A 254 18.73 -18.02 -26.34
CA VAL A 254 18.23 -18.15 -27.72
C VAL A 254 19.38 -18.52 -28.63
N ASN A 255 19.21 -19.53 -29.48
CA ASN A 255 20.26 -19.97 -30.40
C ASN A 255 20.72 -18.83 -31.33
N PRO A 256 21.97 -18.34 -31.26
CA PRO A 256 22.46 -17.23 -32.09
C PRO A 256 22.43 -17.49 -33.59
N ALA A 257 22.41 -18.77 -33.96
CA ALA A 257 22.39 -19.18 -35.39
C ALA A 257 20.98 -19.46 -35.90
N SER A 258 19.94 -19.35 -35.10
CA SER A 258 18.57 -19.50 -35.58
C SER A 258 18.12 -18.26 -36.33
N GLY A 259 17.39 -18.43 -37.47
CA GLY A 259 16.77 -17.30 -38.20
C GLY A 259 15.87 -16.45 -37.30
N ALA A 260 15.35 -17.03 -36.22
CA ALA A 260 14.66 -16.30 -35.14
C ALA A 260 15.63 -15.40 -34.36
N ALA A 261 16.88 -15.81 -34.09
CA ALA A 261 17.87 -14.97 -33.43
C ALA A 261 18.31 -13.77 -34.29
N GLN A 262 18.34 -13.92 -35.61
CA GLN A 262 18.59 -12.79 -36.53
C GLN A 262 17.41 -11.82 -36.61
N LEU A 263 16.18 -12.32 -36.47
CA LEU A 263 14.97 -11.50 -36.34
C LEU A 263 14.88 -10.88 -34.95
N PHE A 264 15.35 -11.56 -33.89
CA PHE A 264 15.39 -11.01 -32.53
C PHE A 264 16.57 -10.08 -32.24
N SER A 265 17.72 -10.24 -32.90
CA SER A 265 18.84 -9.28 -32.81
C SER A 265 18.60 -8.01 -33.63
N ALA A 266 17.69 -8.04 -34.61
CA ALA A 266 17.22 -6.88 -35.37
C ALA A 266 16.03 -6.16 -34.72
N ALA A 267 15.39 -6.76 -33.70
CA ALA A 267 14.32 -6.16 -32.92
C ALA A 267 14.22 -6.86 -31.55
N VAL A 268 14.91 -6.34 -30.58
CA VAL A 268 14.23 -6.15 -29.30
C VAL A 268 13.20 -5.07 -29.61
N VAL A 269 12.05 -5.45 -30.11
CA VAL A 269 10.85 -4.63 -29.99
C VAL A 269 10.56 -4.63 -28.51
N VAL A 270 11.22 -3.70 -27.79
CA VAL A 270 10.74 -3.26 -26.49
C VAL A 270 9.30 -2.91 -26.79
N SER A 271 8.34 -3.62 -26.21
CA SER A 271 6.93 -3.35 -26.45
C SER A 271 6.75 -1.86 -26.23
N ASP A 272 5.93 -1.20 -27.01
CA ASP A 272 5.64 0.24 -26.85
C ASP A 272 5.34 0.56 -25.38
N PHE A 273 4.74 -0.39 -24.67
CA PHE A 273 4.51 -0.35 -23.23
C PHE A 273 5.80 -0.22 -22.40
N GLN A 274 6.86 -0.97 -22.71
CA GLN A 274 8.14 -0.91 -21.97
C GLN A 274 8.93 0.37 -22.24
N GLN A 275 8.56 1.15 -23.27
CA GLN A 275 9.13 2.47 -23.53
C GLN A 275 8.39 3.59 -22.78
N ARG A 276 7.17 3.34 -22.31
CA ARG A 276 6.39 4.32 -21.54
C ARG A 276 7.01 4.54 -20.18
N VAL A 277 6.88 5.76 -19.69
CA VAL A 277 7.33 6.14 -18.35
C VAL A 277 6.16 5.98 -17.39
N PRO A 278 6.19 5.02 -16.47
CA PRO A 278 5.14 4.88 -15.46
C PRO A 278 4.97 6.17 -14.68
N ARG A 279 3.73 6.64 -14.55
CA ARG A 279 3.46 7.86 -13.79
C ARG A 279 3.64 7.59 -12.31
N ASN A 280 4.19 8.59 -11.60
CA ASN A 280 4.41 8.48 -10.17
C ASN A 280 3.08 8.38 -9.41
N PHE A 281 2.86 7.23 -8.79
CA PHE A 281 1.68 6.94 -8.01
C PHE A 281 2.00 6.57 -6.54
N LEU A 282 3.29 6.39 -6.23
CA LEU A 282 3.77 5.98 -4.91
C LEU A 282 3.84 7.12 -3.93
N SER A 283 4.12 8.32 -4.39
CA SER A 283 4.10 9.49 -3.54
C SER A 283 2.64 9.80 -3.18
N THR A 284 2.26 9.46 -1.95
CA THR A 284 1.29 10.31 -1.26
C THR A 284 1.91 11.70 -1.27
N ALA A 285 1.19 12.74 -1.69
CA ALA A 285 1.68 14.09 -1.52
C ALA A 285 1.88 14.31 -0.02
N VAL A 286 3.08 13.96 0.44
CA VAL A 286 3.53 14.37 1.76
C VAL A 286 3.70 15.86 1.62
N ALA A 287 2.79 16.63 2.21
CA ALA A 287 2.95 18.06 2.25
C ALA A 287 4.31 18.34 2.90
N PRO A 288 5.22 19.01 2.20
CA PRO A 288 6.53 19.29 2.77
C PRO A 288 6.37 20.18 3.99
N PRO A 289 7.25 20.06 5.00
CA PRO A 289 7.18 20.88 6.19
C PRO A 289 7.25 22.38 5.82
N ILE A 290 6.53 23.19 6.56
CA ILE A 290 6.53 24.64 6.41
C ILE A 290 7.93 25.19 6.76
N HIS A 291 8.52 25.96 5.86
CA HIS A 291 9.79 26.64 6.11
C HIS A 291 9.57 27.90 6.96
N LEU A 292 10.29 28.00 8.08
CA LEU A 292 10.13 29.08 9.06
C LEU A 292 10.56 30.45 8.55
N ALA A 293 11.36 30.54 7.49
CA ALA A 293 11.82 31.81 6.90
C ALA A 293 10.69 32.77 6.45
N ASN A 294 9.50 32.24 6.16
CA ASN A 294 8.34 33.02 5.76
C ASN A 294 7.32 33.17 6.89
N VAL A 295 7.71 32.92 8.13
CA VAL A 295 6.83 32.96 9.32
C VAL A 295 7.30 34.06 10.22
N PRO A 296 6.42 34.80 10.92
CA PRO A 296 6.85 35.78 11.91
C PRO A 296 7.78 35.18 12.96
N GLY A 297 8.85 35.94 13.32
CA GLY A 297 9.91 35.45 14.19
C GLY A 297 9.44 34.80 15.50
N PRO A 298 8.51 35.41 16.25
CA PRO A 298 7.98 34.83 17.50
C PRO A 298 7.26 33.48 17.28
N VAL A 299 6.49 33.38 16.20
CA VAL A 299 5.81 32.11 15.82
C VAL A 299 6.84 31.03 15.40
N ALA A 300 7.85 31.44 14.62
CA ALA A 300 8.93 30.58 14.20
C ALA A 300 9.74 30.05 15.39
N ALA A 301 10.07 30.90 16.34
CA ALA A 301 10.80 30.55 17.56
C ALA A 301 10.03 29.56 18.43
N PHE A 302 8.74 29.82 18.68
CA PHE A 302 7.84 28.90 19.41
C PHE A 302 7.74 27.54 18.72
N ALA A 303 7.44 27.51 17.42
CA ALA A 303 7.26 26.28 16.68
C ALA A 303 8.56 25.46 16.61
N HIS A 304 9.71 26.11 16.40
CA HIS A 304 11.01 25.45 16.37
C HIS A 304 11.38 24.85 17.72
N ALA A 305 11.26 25.60 18.80
CA ALA A 305 11.59 25.13 20.14
C ALA A 305 10.71 23.93 20.56
N CYS A 306 9.39 24.04 20.38
CA CYS A 306 8.47 22.96 20.74
C CYS A 306 8.64 21.72 19.82
N SER A 307 8.90 21.90 18.53
CA SER A 307 9.18 20.79 17.62
C SER A 307 10.47 20.07 17.99
N THR A 308 11.53 20.82 18.32
CA THR A 308 12.82 20.24 18.71
C THR A 308 12.73 19.52 20.06
N ALA A 309 12.12 20.13 21.06
CA ALA A 309 12.04 19.56 22.40
C ALA A 309 11.13 18.33 22.46
N TYR A 310 9.96 18.40 21.86
CA TYR A 310 8.89 17.41 22.06
C TYR A 310 8.62 16.54 20.83
N GLY A 311 9.27 16.80 19.70
CA GLY A 311 9.12 16.02 18.48
C GLY A 311 7.80 16.22 17.72
N PHE A 312 7.02 17.27 18.05
CA PHE A 312 5.78 17.58 17.34
C PHE A 312 6.04 18.18 15.96
N ASP A 313 5.08 17.99 15.06
CA ASP A 313 5.16 18.52 13.70
C ASP A 313 5.20 20.06 13.69
N GLN A 314 6.25 20.58 13.06
CA GLN A 314 6.51 22.04 12.98
C GLN A 314 5.40 22.78 12.24
N SER A 315 4.84 22.21 11.16
CA SER A 315 3.77 22.86 10.37
C SER A 315 2.49 23.00 11.17
N GLY A 316 2.16 21.95 11.96
CA GLY A 316 1.05 21.99 12.89
C GLY A 316 1.20 23.07 13.96
N LEU A 317 2.39 23.16 14.57
CA LEU A 317 2.71 24.20 15.58
C LEU A 317 2.60 25.61 15.00
N VAL A 318 3.16 25.85 13.82
CA VAL A 318 3.09 27.18 13.15
C VAL A 318 1.64 27.60 12.93
N MET A 319 0.82 26.73 12.33
CA MET A 319 -0.56 27.12 12.01
C MET A 319 -1.45 27.23 13.24
N ALA A 320 -1.25 26.37 14.25
CA ALA A 320 -1.95 26.51 15.53
C ALA A 320 -1.62 27.83 16.22
N ALA A 321 -0.33 28.22 16.22
CA ALA A 321 0.12 29.50 16.80
C ALA A 321 -0.45 30.70 16.00
N LEU A 322 -0.38 30.68 14.67
CA LEU A 322 -0.96 31.76 13.86
C LEU A 322 -2.47 31.90 14.07
N THR A 323 -3.20 30.80 14.22
CA THR A 323 -4.63 30.83 14.50
C THR A 323 -4.93 31.32 15.92
N ALA A 324 -4.08 30.99 16.89
CA ALA A 324 -4.17 31.53 18.25
C ALA A 324 -3.92 33.05 18.28
N ALA A 325 -2.91 33.55 17.56
CA ALA A 325 -2.65 34.99 17.42
C ALA A 325 -3.83 35.71 16.74
N ALA A 326 -4.35 35.12 15.67
CA ALA A 326 -5.52 35.62 14.97
C ALA A 326 -6.77 35.73 15.87
N ALA A 327 -6.95 34.80 16.79
CA ALA A 327 -8.06 34.77 17.74
C ALA A 327 -7.91 35.80 18.86
N MET A 328 -6.66 36.19 19.22
CA MET A 328 -6.40 37.22 20.24
C MET A 328 -6.47 38.62 19.68
N ALA A 329 -6.43 38.79 18.36
CA ALA A 329 -6.62 40.09 17.72
C ALA A 329 -8.09 40.52 17.81
N ASP A 330 -8.31 41.82 18.06
CA ASP A 330 -9.64 42.43 18.02
C ASP A 330 -10.19 42.40 16.59
N ASP A 331 -11.45 42.07 16.42
CA ASP A 331 -12.10 42.08 15.12
C ASP A 331 -12.22 43.46 14.48
N ALA A 332 -12.14 44.51 15.28
CA ALA A 332 -12.03 45.90 14.80
C ALA A 332 -10.71 46.19 14.09
N TYR A 333 -9.65 45.36 14.34
CA TYR A 333 -8.35 45.46 13.64
C TYR A 333 -8.50 44.78 12.26
N ARG A 334 -8.71 45.62 11.23
CA ARG A 334 -9.08 45.19 9.88
C ARG A 334 -8.13 45.73 8.83
N LEU A 335 -7.90 44.94 7.77
CA LEU A 335 -7.18 45.38 6.58
C LEU A 335 -8.16 45.80 5.50
N GLU A 336 -8.02 47.02 4.98
CA GLU A 336 -8.73 47.46 3.78
C GLU A 336 -8.08 46.83 2.53
N VAL A 337 -8.64 45.75 2.08
CA VAL A 337 -8.13 44.96 0.91
C VAL A 337 -8.40 45.71 -0.39
N MET A 338 -9.60 46.25 -0.53
CA MET A 338 -10.03 47.14 -1.61
C MET A 338 -10.99 48.18 -1.04
N PRO A 339 -11.28 49.29 -1.74
CA PRO A 339 -12.22 50.28 -1.24
C PRO A 339 -13.52 49.65 -0.77
N ARG A 340 -13.83 49.85 0.52
CA ARG A 340 -15.02 49.27 1.20
C ARG A 340 -15.02 47.75 1.37
N TRP A 341 -13.93 47.06 1.08
CA TRP A 341 -13.76 45.64 1.37
C TRP A 341 -12.70 45.44 2.44
N TYR A 342 -13.13 45.00 3.60
CA TYR A 342 -12.29 44.80 4.79
C TYR A 342 -12.23 43.35 5.15
N VAL A 343 -11.07 42.90 5.64
CA VAL A 343 -10.90 41.58 6.26
C VAL A 343 -10.34 41.74 7.66
N SER A 344 -10.77 40.86 8.56
CA SER A 344 -10.18 40.75 9.91
C SER A 344 -9.13 39.64 9.96
N ALA A 345 -8.38 39.60 11.06
CA ALA A 345 -7.29 38.61 11.26
C ALA A 345 -7.77 37.17 11.44
N ARG A 346 -9.04 36.86 11.29
CA ARG A 346 -9.59 35.51 11.56
C ARG A 346 -9.04 34.44 10.65
N LEU A 347 -8.70 33.30 11.23
CA LEU A 347 -8.24 32.11 10.52
C LEU A 347 -9.06 30.90 10.92
N TRP A 348 -9.41 30.07 9.94
CA TRP A 348 -9.99 28.75 10.14
C TRP A 348 -8.97 27.70 9.74
N THR A 349 -8.52 26.89 10.69
CA THR A 349 -7.45 25.92 10.49
C THR A 349 -7.88 24.54 10.92
N VAL A 350 -7.57 23.53 10.09
CA VAL A 350 -7.75 22.12 10.44
C VAL A 350 -6.42 21.37 10.34
N LEU A 351 -5.99 20.77 11.46
CA LEU A 351 -4.81 19.90 11.52
C LEU A 351 -5.20 18.48 11.14
N ILE A 352 -4.63 17.94 10.06
CA ILE A 352 -4.99 16.64 9.51
C ILE A 352 -3.82 15.67 9.71
N GLY A 353 -4.02 14.64 10.53
CA GLY A 353 -2.99 13.64 10.80
C GLY A 353 -3.59 12.35 11.36
N LYS A 354 -2.87 11.24 11.21
CA LYS A 354 -3.28 9.96 11.80
C LYS A 354 -3.44 10.06 13.31
N SER A 355 -4.07 9.09 13.94
CA SER A 355 -4.07 8.99 15.40
C SER A 355 -2.63 8.94 15.92
N ALA A 356 -2.39 9.51 17.11
CA ALA A 356 -1.07 9.59 17.75
C ALA A 356 0.00 10.44 17.01
N THR A 357 -0.39 11.39 16.14
CA THR A 357 0.55 12.35 15.53
C THR A 357 0.75 13.62 16.36
N GLY A 358 0.30 13.67 17.61
CA GLY A 358 0.51 14.83 18.49
C GLY A 358 -0.41 16.03 18.24
N LYS A 359 -1.52 15.89 17.49
CA LYS A 359 -2.45 16.99 17.18
C LYS A 359 -3.01 17.67 18.44
N SER A 360 -3.57 16.91 19.39
CA SER A 360 -4.14 17.48 20.62
C SER A 360 -3.10 18.21 21.49
N PRO A 361 -1.87 17.69 21.71
CA PRO A 361 -0.79 18.46 22.33
C PRO A 361 -0.45 19.75 21.59
N ILE A 362 -0.37 19.75 20.26
CA ILE A 362 -0.11 20.95 19.43
C ILE A 362 -1.19 22.00 19.70
N LEU A 363 -2.47 21.62 19.65
CA LEU A 363 -3.59 22.52 19.93
C LEU A 363 -3.48 23.11 21.34
N LYS A 364 -3.21 22.25 22.35
CA LYS A 364 -3.09 22.66 23.74
C LYS A 364 -1.96 23.64 23.97
N MET A 365 -0.77 23.37 23.44
CA MET A 365 0.40 24.25 23.63
C MET A 365 0.19 25.63 23.01
N ALA A 366 -0.29 25.69 21.75
CA ALA A 366 -0.49 26.95 21.06
C ALA A 366 -1.56 27.83 21.74
N THR A 367 -2.58 27.22 22.37
CA THR A 367 -3.74 27.92 22.94
C THR A 367 -3.74 28.03 24.47
N ALA A 368 -2.76 27.44 25.16
CA ALA A 368 -2.67 27.52 26.63
C ALA A 368 -2.72 28.95 27.13
N PRO A 369 -2.01 29.96 26.53
CA PRO A 369 -2.08 31.36 27.00
C PRO A 369 -3.48 31.97 26.84
N ILE A 370 -4.26 31.57 25.83
CA ILE A 370 -5.63 32.07 25.64
C ILE A 370 -6.51 31.60 26.80
N LYS A 371 -6.36 30.35 27.23
CA LYS A 371 -7.11 29.77 28.35
C LYS A 371 -6.72 30.43 29.68
N GLU A 372 -5.43 30.72 29.86
CA GLU A 372 -4.92 31.41 31.02
C GLU A 372 -5.53 32.82 31.10
N LYS A 373 -5.41 33.63 30.05
CA LYS A 373 -5.99 35.00 29.99
C LYS A 373 -7.52 34.98 30.16
N HIS A 374 -8.20 33.97 29.61
CA HIS A 374 -9.65 33.82 29.79
C HIS A 374 -9.99 33.62 31.28
N ASN A 375 -9.23 32.77 31.98
CA ASN A 375 -9.46 32.52 33.42
C ASN A 375 -9.17 33.77 34.26
N ASP A 376 -8.13 34.54 33.93
CA ASP A 376 -7.83 35.81 34.59
C ASP A 376 -9.00 36.81 34.45
N LEU A 377 -9.47 36.98 33.20
CA LEU A 377 -10.62 37.85 32.92
C LEU A 377 -11.92 37.36 33.58
N ALA A 378 -12.13 36.06 33.66
CA ALA A 378 -13.27 35.48 34.36
C ALA A 378 -13.19 35.75 35.87
N THR A 379 -12.00 35.64 36.46
CA THR A 379 -11.78 35.93 37.88
C THR A 379 -12.00 37.41 38.17
N GLU A 380 -11.47 38.30 37.34
CA GLU A 380 -11.71 39.75 37.43
C GLU A 380 -13.20 40.09 37.34
N TYR A 381 -13.90 39.44 36.40
CA TYR A 381 -15.35 39.60 36.25
C TYR A 381 -16.13 39.18 37.49
N GLU A 382 -15.84 37.98 38.06
CA GLU A 382 -16.53 37.50 39.25
C GLU A 382 -16.26 38.40 40.45
N LEU A 383 -15.02 38.91 40.64
CA LEU A 383 -14.69 39.88 41.66
C LEU A 383 -15.45 41.21 41.48
N HIS A 384 -15.53 41.70 40.24
CA HIS A 384 -16.29 42.90 39.92
C HIS A 384 -17.79 42.72 40.24
N CYS A 385 -18.38 41.58 39.78
CA CYS A 385 -19.78 41.29 40.06
C CYS A 385 -20.11 41.11 41.56
N ALA A 386 -19.16 40.66 42.36
CA ALA A 386 -19.32 40.55 43.79
C ALA A 386 -19.38 41.92 44.53
N CYS A 387 -18.88 42.95 43.89
CA CYS A 387 -18.93 44.35 44.40
C CYS A 387 -20.18 45.13 43.95
N LEU A 388 -21.00 44.59 43.03
CA LEU A 388 -22.24 45.23 42.56
C LEU A 388 -23.39 45.01 43.52
N GLU A 389 -24.26 46.00 43.65
CA GLU A 389 -25.52 45.87 44.34
C GLU A 389 -26.54 45.02 43.53
N HIS A 390 -27.58 44.52 44.16
CA HIS A 390 -28.52 43.59 43.49
C HIS A 390 -29.24 44.17 42.31
N GLU A 391 -29.41 45.51 42.25
CA GLU A 391 -30.05 46.26 41.19
C GLU A 391 -29.13 46.74 40.09
N ASP A 392 -27.82 46.61 40.25
CA ASP A 392 -26.83 47.06 39.28
C ASP A 392 -26.81 46.15 38.03
N PRO A 393 -26.74 46.73 36.82
CA PRO A 393 -26.58 45.94 35.61
C PRO A 393 -25.25 45.22 35.56
N ARG A 394 -25.28 43.94 35.44
CA ARG A 394 -24.02 43.14 35.29
C ARG A 394 -23.33 43.45 33.96
N PRO A 395 -22.02 43.65 33.95
CA PRO A 395 -21.25 43.84 32.75
C PRO A 395 -21.29 42.60 31.85
N PRO A 396 -20.98 42.71 30.54
CA PRO A 396 -20.82 41.58 29.65
C PRO A 396 -19.78 40.60 30.20
N ARG A 397 -20.08 39.30 30.15
CA ARG A 397 -19.15 38.27 30.61
C ARG A 397 -18.04 38.06 29.58
N PRO A 398 -16.77 38.23 29.91
CA PRO A 398 -15.68 38.08 28.98
C PRO A 398 -15.52 36.62 28.56
N ALA A 399 -15.29 36.39 27.25
CA ALA A 399 -15.00 35.06 26.74
C ALA A 399 -14.00 35.16 25.56
N LEU A 400 -12.84 34.54 25.70
CA LEU A 400 -11.83 34.46 24.64
C LEU A 400 -11.89 33.20 23.81
N TYR A 401 -12.50 32.13 24.32
CA TYR A 401 -12.65 30.89 23.58
C TYR A 401 -13.94 30.13 23.97
N THR A 402 -14.30 29.20 23.09
CA THR A 402 -15.32 28.18 23.35
C THR A 402 -14.88 26.85 22.72
N SER A 403 -15.22 25.71 23.36
CA SER A 403 -14.86 24.37 22.83
C SER A 403 -15.99 23.73 22.06
N ASP A 404 -17.24 24.09 22.41
CA ASP A 404 -18.45 23.61 21.77
C ASP A 404 -19.52 24.70 21.89
N ALA A 405 -20.11 25.06 20.75
CA ALA A 405 -21.18 26.04 20.72
C ALA A 405 -22.11 25.84 19.52
N THR A 406 -23.39 25.83 19.78
CA THR A 406 -24.39 26.05 18.72
C THR A 406 -24.35 27.51 18.26
N ILE A 407 -24.92 27.80 17.09
CA ILE A 407 -25.04 29.18 16.58
C ILE A 407 -25.74 30.11 17.60
N GLU A 408 -26.76 29.61 18.28
CA GLU A 408 -27.51 30.36 19.30
C GLU A 408 -26.62 30.68 20.52
N ALA A 409 -25.85 29.70 21.02
CA ALA A 409 -24.93 29.93 22.13
C ALA A 409 -23.79 30.88 21.74
N LEU A 410 -23.27 30.72 20.52
CA LEU A 410 -22.22 31.58 19.98
C LEU A 410 -22.73 33.02 19.81
N SER A 411 -24.00 33.21 19.40
CA SER A 411 -24.61 34.53 19.23
C SER A 411 -24.70 35.32 20.55
N VAL A 412 -25.00 34.66 21.64
CA VAL A 412 -25.03 35.30 22.97
C VAL A 412 -23.61 35.70 23.39
N ARG A 413 -22.64 34.80 23.17
CA ARG A 413 -21.24 35.08 23.55
C ARG A 413 -20.62 36.18 22.71
N LEU A 414 -20.83 36.23 21.38
CA LEU A 414 -20.27 37.26 20.50
C LEU A 414 -20.94 38.62 20.68
N LYS A 415 -22.21 38.67 21.14
CA LYS A 415 -22.86 39.91 21.54
C LYS A 415 -22.09 40.56 22.71
N ASP A 416 -21.68 39.78 23.67
CA ASP A 416 -20.96 40.22 24.85
C ASP A 416 -19.45 40.43 24.58
N ASN A 417 -18.94 39.83 23.48
CA ASN A 417 -17.51 39.86 23.14
C ASN A 417 -17.30 40.30 21.68
N PRO A 418 -17.48 41.59 21.36
CA PRO A 418 -17.37 42.11 19.99
C PRO A 418 -15.95 42.01 19.41
N ARG A 419 -14.97 41.71 20.22
CA ARG A 419 -13.57 41.48 19.81
C ARG A 419 -13.42 40.18 18.98
N GLY A 420 -14.40 39.28 19.03
CA GLY A 420 -14.29 37.95 18.47
C GLY A 420 -13.74 36.93 19.49
N MET A 421 -13.62 35.69 19.09
CA MET A 421 -13.12 34.63 19.96
C MET A 421 -12.50 33.46 19.17
N LEU A 422 -11.88 32.54 19.90
CA LEU A 422 -11.42 31.25 19.40
C LEU A 422 -12.52 30.19 19.59
N MET A 423 -12.89 29.50 18.52
CA MET A 423 -13.55 28.21 18.61
C MET A 423 -12.49 27.11 18.51
N LEU A 424 -12.27 26.38 19.61
CA LEU A 424 -11.27 25.32 19.74
C LEU A 424 -11.97 23.97 19.90
N THR A 425 -11.97 23.14 18.88
CA THR A 425 -12.53 21.80 18.94
C THR A 425 -11.48 20.75 18.59
N GLU A 426 -11.41 19.66 19.36
CA GLU A 426 -10.44 18.59 19.10
C GLU A 426 -10.87 17.70 17.93
N GLU A 427 -12.16 17.67 17.60
CA GLU A 427 -12.70 16.85 16.50
C GLU A 427 -13.56 17.68 15.55
N PHE A 428 -13.06 17.87 14.35
CA PHE A 428 -13.75 18.57 13.28
C PHE A 428 -15.14 17.99 12.97
N PHE A 429 -15.29 16.66 13.06
CA PHE A 429 -16.55 15.98 12.72
C PHE A 429 -17.65 16.16 13.75
N SER A 430 -17.31 16.19 15.03
CA SER A 430 -18.29 16.47 16.08
C SER A 430 -18.96 17.80 15.86
N TRP A 431 -18.17 18.80 15.45
CA TRP A 431 -18.66 20.13 15.13
C TRP A 431 -19.55 20.13 13.85
N ILE A 432 -19.05 19.59 12.72
CA ILE A 432 -19.82 19.56 11.46
C ILE A 432 -21.09 18.72 11.60
N GLY A 433 -20.99 17.54 12.22
CA GLY A 433 -22.16 16.69 12.47
C GLY A 433 -23.20 17.37 13.37
N GLY A 434 -22.75 18.20 14.30
CA GLY A 434 -23.61 19.06 15.10
C GLY A 434 -24.37 20.11 14.29
N ILE A 435 -23.76 20.67 13.24
CA ILE A 435 -24.41 21.62 12.34
C ILE A 435 -25.60 20.97 11.62
N ASP A 436 -25.40 19.75 11.11
CA ASP A 436 -26.41 19.06 10.30
C ASP A 436 -27.49 18.37 11.16
N SER A 437 -27.15 17.93 12.38
CA SER A 437 -28.08 17.22 13.28
C SER A 437 -28.98 18.16 14.10
N SER A 438 -28.48 19.35 14.45
CA SER A 438 -29.20 20.30 15.30
C SER A 438 -30.37 21.00 14.59
N SER A 439 -30.44 20.92 13.28
CA SER A 439 -31.46 21.58 12.45
C SER A 439 -32.27 20.56 11.66
N LYS A 440 -33.22 19.89 12.32
CA LYS A 440 -34.23 19.08 11.60
C LYS A 440 -35.01 19.98 10.62
N GLY A 441 -34.56 20.02 9.35
CA GLY A 441 -35.17 20.75 8.25
C GLY A 441 -34.50 22.07 7.82
N ASP A 442 -33.42 22.55 8.48
CA ASP A 442 -32.84 23.88 8.21
C ASP A 442 -31.28 23.87 8.18
N ALA A 443 -30.70 22.72 7.81
CA ALA A 443 -29.22 22.56 7.76
C ALA A 443 -28.56 23.62 6.85
N ALA A 444 -29.15 23.92 5.71
CA ALA A 444 -28.68 24.95 4.77
C ALA A 444 -28.58 26.33 5.43
N LYS A 445 -29.55 26.72 6.23
CA LYS A 445 -29.58 28.00 6.95
C LYS A 445 -28.49 28.02 8.06
N SER A 446 -28.35 26.92 8.80
CA SER A 446 -27.31 26.78 9.81
C SER A 446 -25.91 26.93 9.18
N ARG A 447 -25.68 26.28 8.05
CA ARG A 447 -24.41 26.40 7.29
C ARG A 447 -24.18 27.81 6.76
N GLY A 448 -25.24 28.51 6.29
CA GLY A 448 -25.16 29.91 5.91
C GLY A 448 -24.71 30.84 7.05
N ASN A 449 -25.16 30.59 8.28
CA ASN A 449 -24.73 31.34 9.46
C ASN A 449 -23.23 31.14 9.77
N TRP A 450 -22.70 29.92 9.58
CA TRP A 450 -21.27 29.65 9.71
C TRP A 450 -20.45 30.31 8.60
N LEU A 451 -20.94 30.32 7.36
CA LEU A 451 -20.28 31.03 6.27
C LEU A 451 -20.17 32.52 6.58
N GLN A 452 -21.23 33.14 7.10
CA GLN A 452 -21.23 34.53 7.51
C GLN A 452 -20.30 34.79 8.71
N LEU A 453 -20.10 33.82 9.61
CA LEU A 453 -19.12 33.90 10.71
C LEU A 453 -17.68 34.06 10.20
N TYR A 454 -17.35 33.44 9.06
CA TYR A 454 -16.04 33.63 8.41
C TYR A 454 -15.93 35.02 7.77
N ASP A 455 -16.97 35.46 7.07
CA ASP A 455 -16.96 36.74 6.37
C ASP A 455 -16.96 37.93 7.36
N GLY A 456 -17.65 37.80 8.50
CA GLY A 456 -17.67 38.78 9.57
C GLY A 456 -18.68 39.92 9.36
N GLY A 457 -18.56 40.95 10.19
CA GLY A 457 -19.43 42.12 10.16
C GLY A 457 -20.66 42.02 11.05
N PRO A 458 -21.57 42.99 10.97
CA PRO A 458 -22.77 43.02 11.81
C PRO A 458 -23.73 41.88 11.43
N TYR A 459 -24.32 41.26 12.43
CA TYR A 459 -25.26 40.13 12.27
C TYR A 459 -26.47 40.30 13.16
N GLN A 460 -27.65 40.23 12.59
CA GLN A 460 -28.91 40.36 13.33
C GLN A 460 -29.61 39.01 13.41
N ILE A 461 -29.97 38.62 14.62
CA ILE A 461 -30.74 37.41 14.88
C ILE A 461 -32.09 37.81 15.46
N ASP A 462 -33.15 37.51 14.74
CA ASP A 462 -34.52 37.69 15.18
C ASP A 462 -35.12 36.37 15.59
N ARG A 463 -35.59 36.25 16.82
CA ARG A 463 -36.26 35.07 17.37
C ARG A 463 -37.58 35.48 18.01
N ILE A 464 -38.68 34.83 17.66
CA ILE A 464 -40.04 35.14 18.15
C ILE A 464 -40.10 35.16 19.69
N MET A 465 -39.39 34.24 20.35
CA MET A 465 -39.42 34.10 21.82
C MET A 465 -38.33 34.87 22.56
N ARG A 466 -37.22 35.31 21.87
CA ARG A 466 -36.05 35.93 22.50
C ARG A 466 -35.74 37.35 22.01
N GLY A 467 -36.64 37.89 21.15
CA GLY A 467 -36.43 39.23 20.58
C GLY A 467 -35.30 39.30 19.52
N SER A 468 -34.98 40.51 19.13
CA SER A 468 -33.94 40.84 18.15
C SER A 468 -32.61 41.11 18.87
N ASN A 469 -31.55 40.45 18.42
CA ASN A 469 -30.20 40.72 18.90
C ASN A 469 -29.31 41.16 17.72
N LEU A 470 -28.77 42.36 17.82
CA LEU A 470 -27.72 42.84 16.91
C LEU A 470 -26.34 42.48 17.51
N ILE A 471 -25.52 41.83 16.74
CA ILE A 471 -24.12 41.48 17.06
C ILE A 471 -23.27 42.33 16.15
N GLU A 472 -22.42 43.18 16.73
CA GLU A 472 -21.61 44.13 15.96
C GLU A 472 -20.57 43.43 15.10
N ASN A 473 -19.94 42.37 15.64
CA ASN A 473 -18.92 41.57 14.97
C ASN A 473 -19.29 40.07 15.08
N TRP A 474 -19.88 39.54 14.01
CA TRP A 474 -20.15 38.13 13.89
C TRP A 474 -18.91 37.43 13.36
N GLY A 475 -18.03 36.96 14.27
CA GLY A 475 -16.79 36.36 13.83
C GLY A 475 -15.99 35.61 14.89
N ALA A 476 -15.42 34.50 14.46
CA ALA A 476 -14.52 33.69 15.27
C ALA A 476 -13.41 33.05 14.42
N SER A 477 -12.22 32.91 15.01
CA SER A 477 -11.22 32.00 14.49
C SER A 477 -11.57 30.56 14.88
N ILE A 478 -11.32 29.59 14.02
CA ILE A 478 -11.57 28.16 14.30
C ILE A 478 -10.25 27.40 14.22
N LEU A 479 -9.94 26.65 15.27
CA LEU A 479 -8.81 25.74 15.32
C LEU A 479 -9.29 24.35 15.70
N THR A 480 -9.08 23.40 14.79
CA THR A 480 -9.59 22.04 14.93
C THR A 480 -8.64 21.00 14.40
N ALA A 481 -8.93 19.72 14.67
CA ALA A 481 -8.14 18.61 14.17
C ALA A 481 -9.03 17.49 13.59
N SER A 482 -8.43 16.70 12.69
CA SER A 482 -9.09 15.55 12.08
C SER A 482 -8.13 14.43 11.76
N THR A 483 -8.66 13.23 11.47
CA THR A 483 -7.93 12.16 10.82
C THR A 483 -8.21 12.16 9.31
N PRO A 484 -7.26 11.72 8.46
CA PRO A 484 -7.48 11.65 7.02
C PRO A 484 -8.69 10.81 6.63
N SER A 485 -8.84 9.63 7.23
CA SER A 485 -9.98 8.73 6.96
C SER A 485 -11.31 9.33 7.40
N GLY A 486 -11.36 9.87 8.62
CA GLY A 486 -12.57 10.52 9.11
C GLY A 486 -12.99 11.67 8.18
N LEU A 487 -12.02 12.53 7.75
CA LEU A 487 -12.32 13.64 6.84
C LEU A 487 -12.85 13.14 5.50
N ALA A 488 -12.22 12.14 4.91
CA ALA A 488 -12.65 11.56 3.64
C ALA A 488 -14.05 10.94 3.73
N ASP A 489 -14.38 10.27 4.84
CA ASP A 489 -15.69 9.63 5.01
C ASP A 489 -16.81 10.64 5.18
N GLN A 490 -16.61 11.72 5.90
CA GLN A 490 -17.61 12.76 6.12
C GLN A 490 -17.80 13.65 4.89
N MET A 491 -16.72 13.97 4.18
CA MET A 491 -16.79 14.82 2.98
C MET A 491 -17.67 14.25 1.87
N LYS A 492 -17.87 12.92 1.84
CA LYS A 492 -18.79 12.27 0.88
C LYS A 492 -20.25 12.73 1.02
N TYR A 493 -20.61 13.20 2.19
CA TYR A 493 -21.99 13.57 2.54
C TYR A 493 -22.19 15.08 2.67
N LEU A 494 -21.11 15.87 2.62
CA LEU A 494 -21.19 17.32 2.77
C LEU A 494 -21.42 18.00 1.42
N PRO A 495 -22.33 18.99 1.37
CA PRO A 495 -22.55 19.76 0.16
C PRO A 495 -21.34 20.65 -0.15
N GLU A 496 -21.10 20.90 -1.43
CA GLU A 496 -20.09 21.87 -1.91
C GLU A 496 -20.59 23.31 -1.77
N ASP A 497 -20.82 23.78 -0.55
CA ASP A 497 -21.36 25.10 -0.24
C ASP A 497 -20.29 26.17 0.11
N GLY A 498 -19.04 25.79 0.04
CA GLY A 498 -17.91 26.68 0.32
C GLY A 498 -17.47 26.72 1.79
N LEU A 499 -18.11 25.98 2.70
CA LEU A 499 -17.74 25.98 4.13
C LEU A 499 -16.35 25.38 4.36
N ILE A 500 -16.12 24.18 3.79
CA ILE A 500 -14.83 23.48 3.93
C ILE A 500 -13.70 24.21 3.22
N GLN A 501 -14.01 24.84 2.09
CA GLN A 501 -13.06 25.59 1.28
C GLN A 501 -12.47 26.82 1.99
N ARG A 502 -13.08 27.24 3.11
CA ARG A 502 -12.58 28.34 3.96
C ARG A 502 -11.57 27.89 5.02
N PHE A 503 -11.44 26.58 5.24
CA PHE A 503 -10.41 26.04 6.14
C PHE A 503 -9.05 25.97 5.47
N ILE A 504 -8.02 26.36 6.20
CA ILE A 504 -6.62 26.14 5.85
C ILE A 504 -6.24 24.74 6.34
N PRO A 505 -6.07 23.75 5.46
CA PRO A 505 -5.68 22.41 5.86
C PRO A 505 -4.17 22.33 6.11
N VAL A 506 -3.79 21.65 7.17
CA VAL A 506 -2.38 21.38 7.50
C VAL A 506 -2.19 19.90 7.73
N ILE A 507 -1.46 19.23 6.84
CA ILE A 507 -1.10 17.83 7.01
C ILE A 507 0.00 17.74 8.06
N VAL A 508 -0.29 17.05 9.16
CA VAL A 508 0.62 16.85 10.29
C VAL A 508 1.33 15.51 10.12
N GLY A 509 2.64 15.54 10.12
CA GLY A 509 3.50 14.37 10.03
C GLY A 509 3.48 13.51 11.31
N PRO A 510 4.14 12.34 11.31
CA PRO A 510 4.32 11.55 12.50
C PRO A 510 5.19 12.30 13.53
N MET A 511 4.85 12.16 14.79
CA MET A 511 5.67 12.64 15.89
C MET A 511 7.03 11.89 15.88
N ASN A 512 8.12 12.61 16.11
CA ASN A 512 9.45 12.01 16.33
C ASN A 512 9.79 11.99 17.83
N HIS A 513 10.97 11.48 18.18
CA HIS A 513 11.35 11.32 19.60
C HIS A 513 11.66 12.63 20.33
N GLY A 514 11.77 13.77 19.61
CA GLY A 514 12.25 15.00 20.20
C GLY A 514 13.68 14.91 20.74
N ALA A 515 14.16 15.99 21.30
CA ALA A 515 15.50 16.06 21.92
C ALA A 515 15.45 15.97 23.46
N ASP A 516 14.29 15.64 24.04
CA ASP A 516 14.05 15.66 25.50
C ASP A 516 14.52 16.96 26.15
N GLY A 517 14.21 18.08 25.49
CA GLY A 517 14.61 19.42 25.88
C GLY A 517 13.48 20.21 26.55
N ASP A 518 13.82 21.37 27.08
CA ASP A 518 12.87 22.33 27.63
C ASP A 518 12.57 23.46 26.63
N ALA A 519 11.31 23.63 26.27
CA ALA A 519 10.81 24.73 25.46
C ALA A 519 10.12 25.86 26.29
N GLY A 520 10.21 25.80 27.62
CA GLY A 520 9.47 26.71 28.53
C GLY A 520 9.70 28.18 28.21
N ALA A 521 10.95 28.60 28.02
CA ALA A 521 11.28 29.98 27.67
C ALA A 521 10.59 30.45 26.36
N ALA A 522 10.51 29.60 25.36
CA ALA A 522 9.83 29.95 24.11
C ALA A 522 8.30 29.96 24.28
N GLN A 523 7.76 29.14 25.14
CA GLN A 523 6.32 29.12 25.50
C GLN A 523 5.96 30.39 26.28
N ASP A 524 6.81 30.85 27.22
CA ASP A 524 6.62 32.11 27.96
C ASP A 524 6.68 33.32 27.03
N GLN A 525 7.62 33.36 26.11
CA GLN A 525 7.67 34.39 25.07
C GLN A 525 6.43 34.39 24.19
N TRP A 526 5.95 33.18 23.83
CA TRP A 526 4.72 33.03 23.06
C TRP A 526 3.50 33.57 23.82
N LYS A 527 3.39 33.27 25.10
CA LYS A 527 2.37 33.85 26.01
C LYS A 527 2.41 35.34 26.01
N ASN A 528 3.59 35.94 26.20
CA ASN A 528 3.75 37.39 26.22
C ASN A 528 3.32 38.05 24.91
N TRP A 529 3.64 37.43 23.76
CA TRP A 529 3.17 37.90 22.46
C TRP A 529 1.66 37.87 22.32
N LEU A 530 1.00 36.82 22.74
CA LEU A 530 -0.47 36.69 22.66
C LEU A 530 -1.15 37.74 23.57
N PHE A 531 -0.62 37.97 24.77
CA PHE A 531 -1.15 38.98 25.67
C PHE A 531 -0.95 40.37 25.10
N TRP A 532 0.21 40.63 24.54
CA TRP A 532 0.50 41.92 23.87
C TRP A 532 -0.45 42.16 22.68
N ILE A 533 -0.66 41.17 21.82
CA ILE A 533 -1.62 41.28 20.70
C ILE A 533 -3.02 41.60 21.21
N HIS A 534 -3.45 40.94 22.28
CA HIS A 534 -4.75 41.22 22.89
C HIS A 534 -4.90 42.66 23.36
N GLU A 535 -3.87 43.25 23.93
CA GLU A 535 -3.89 44.61 24.43
C GLU A 535 -3.79 45.65 23.32
N GLN A 536 -2.91 45.44 22.34
CA GLN A 536 -2.64 46.43 21.28
C GLN A 536 -3.79 46.53 20.27
N THR A 537 -4.46 45.45 19.94
CA THR A 537 -5.52 45.45 18.92
C THR A 537 -6.87 46.00 19.41
N GLY A 538 -7.05 46.15 20.71
CA GLY A 538 -8.25 46.78 21.31
C GLY A 538 -8.48 48.27 20.98
N ARG A 539 -7.53 48.90 20.30
CA ARG A 539 -7.62 50.30 19.80
C ARG A 539 -7.91 50.22 18.29
N ALA A 540 -9.15 50.26 17.90
CA ALA A 540 -9.64 50.11 16.52
C ALA A 540 -8.78 50.88 15.50
N ASN A 541 -8.12 50.15 14.58
CA ASN A 541 -7.39 50.72 13.47
C ASN A 541 -7.61 49.93 12.19
N VAL A 542 -7.98 50.67 11.14
CA VAL A 542 -8.00 50.12 9.79
C VAL A 542 -6.58 50.19 9.24
N VAL A 543 -6.03 49.02 8.92
CA VAL A 543 -4.73 48.89 8.26
C VAL A 543 -4.92 49.03 6.74
N GLN A 544 -4.02 49.71 6.07
CA GLN A 544 -4.01 49.87 4.62
C GLN A 544 -2.72 49.25 4.03
N PHE A 545 -2.77 48.84 2.78
CA PHE A 545 -1.57 48.46 2.05
C PHE A 545 -0.70 49.66 1.71
N SER A 546 0.63 49.53 1.78
CA SER A 546 1.52 50.47 1.09
C SER A 546 1.25 50.43 -0.43
N ALA A 547 1.73 51.44 -1.18
CA ALA A 547 1.55 51.45 -2.64
C ALA A 547 2.14 50.21 -3.31
N GLU A 548 3.32 49.77 -2.85
CA GLU A 548 4.01 48.56 -3.33
C GLU A 548 3.27 47.31 -2.92
N ALA A 549 2.77 47.19 -1.68
CA ALA A 549 1.96 46.10 -1.20
C ALA A 549 0.67 45.98 -2.02
N ARG A 550 0.03 47.11 -2.33
CA ARG A 550 -1.18 47.15 -3.16
C ARG A 550 -0.92 46.58 -4.56
N LYS A 551 0.16 47.00 -5.21
CA LYS A 551 0.56 46.47 -6.52
C LYS A 551 0.82 44.97 -6.46
N LEU A 552 1.55 44.51 -5.46
CA LEU A 552 1.82 43.09 -5.22
C LEU A 552 0.52 42.29 -5.00
N PHE A 553 -0.40 42.80 -4.19
CA PHE A 553 -1.70 42.17 -3.92
C PHE A 553 -2.53 41.98 -5.19
N MET A 554 -2.58 42.99 -6.06
CA MET A 554 -3.32 42.89 -7.33
C MET A 554 -2.71 41.86 -8.29
N ALA A 555 -1.38 41.79 -8.36
CA ALA A 555 -0.69 40.75 -9.13
C ALA A 555 -0.98 39.35 -8.56
N THR A 556 -0.91 39.18 -7.24
CA THR A 556 -1.22 37.92 -6.55
C THR A 556 -2.68 37.49 -6.77
N LYS A 557 -3.63 38.42 -6.70
CA LYS A 557 -5.04 38.14 -6.99
C LYS A 557 -5.23 37.57 -8.39
N ALA A 558 -4.57 38.16 -9.40
CA ALA A 558 -4.64 37.68 -10.78
C ALA A 558 -4.00 36.28 -10.92
N GLU A 559 -2.89 36.01 -10.24
CA GLU A 559 -2.22 34.70 -10.24
C GLU A 559 -3.11 33.62 -9.57
N VAL A 560 -3.71 33.93 -8.42
CA VAL A 560 -4.62 33.04 -7.72
C VAL A 560 -5.80 32.67 -8.63
N GLY A 561 -6.37 33.66 -9.37
CA GLY A 561 -7.45 33.40 -10.32
C GLY A 561 -7.05 32.41 -11.44
N ARG A 562 -5.86 32.63 -12.04
CA ARG A 562 -5.31 31.69 -13.04
C ARG A 562 -5.09 30.29 -12.48
N THR A 563 -4.53 30.22 -11.26
CA THR A 563 -4.29 28.95 -10.58
C THR A 563 -5.60 28.22 -10.29
N ALA A 564 -6.63 28.90 -9.81
CA ALA A 564 -7.92 28.33 -9.54
C ALA A 564 -8.54 27.72 -10.84
N SER A 565 -8.51 28.48 -11.95
CA SER A 565 -9.00 27.98 -13.25
C SER A 565 -8.21 26.76 -13.72
N ALA A 566 -6.89 26.73 -13.55
CA ALA A 566 -6.04 25.60 -13.97
C ALA A 566 -6.23 24.35 -13.10
N THR A 567 -6.76 24.49 -11.89
CA THR A 567 -7.01 23.35 -10.97
C THR A 567 -8.42 22.77 -11.10
N ASP A 568 -9.30 23.40 -11.84
CA ASP A 568 -10.71 22.98 -11.99
C ASP A 568 -10.83 21.61 -12.68
N ASP A 569 -9.99 21.38 -13.71
CA ASP A 569 -9.90 20.08 -14.41
C ASP A 569 -9.37 18.94 -13.50
N ILE A 570 -8.71 19.30 -12.39
CA ILE A 570 -8.17 18.32 -11.45
C ILE A 570 -9.20 17.99 -10.37
N SER A 571 -9.81 19.01 -9.77
CA SER A 571 -10.79 18.88 -8.69
C SER A 571 -11.52 20.20 -8.50
N SER A 572 -12.85 20.19 -8.64
CA SER A 572 -13.73 21.34 -8.37
C SER A 572 -13.58 21.86 -6.94
N GLY A 573 -13.47 20.95 -5.98
CA GLY A 573 -13.22 21.29 -4.57
C GLY A 573 -11.89 22.02 -4.35
N LEU A 574 -10.81 21.58 -5.03
CA LEU A 574 -9.52 22.26 -4.99
C LEU A 574 -9.60 23.63 -5.65
N ALA A 575 -10.19 23.75 -6.81
CA ALA A 575 -10.36 25.03 -7.52
C ALA A 575 -11.15 26.03 -6.68
N SER A 576 -12.25 25.59 -6.09
CA SER A 576 -13.06 26.38 -5.17
C SER A 576 -12.26 26.83 -3.95
N HIS A 577 -11.44 25.95 -3.34
CA HIS A 577 -10.56 26.31 -2.23
C HIS A 577 -9.49 27.31 -2.66
N VAL A 578 -8.79 27.08 -3.80
CA VAL A 578 -7.76 27.99 -4.33
C VAL A 578 -8.36 29.38 -4.60
N SER A 579 -9.61 29.48 -5.05
CA SER A 579 -10.27 30.78 -5.25
C SER A 579 -10.35 31.63 -3.97
N LYS A 580 -10.37 30.99 -2.78
CA LYS A 580 -10.36 31.68 -1.47
C LYS A 580 -8.97 32.14 -1.02
N HIS A 581 -7.89 31.68 -1.67
CA HIS A 581 -6.52 32.05 -1.28
C HIS A 581 -6.26 33.55 -1.29
N THR A 582 -6.89 34.31 -2.18
CA THR A 582 -6.75 35.78 -2.21
C THR A 582 -7.12 36.39 -0.86
N GLU A 583 -8.25 36.00 -0.30
CA GLU A 583 -8.71 36.46 1.00
C GLU A 583 -7.86 35.90 2.15
N MET A 584 -7.50 34.60 2.08
CA MET A 584 -6.64 33.97 3.08
C MET A 584 -5.27 34.63 3.15
N ILE A 585 -4.68 35.01 2.01
CA ILE A 585 -3.41 35.77 1.96
C ILE A 585 -3.57 37.13 2.65
N ALA A 586 -4.66 37.83 2.41
CA ALA A 586 -4.90 39.10 3.07
C ALA A 586 -5.05 38.96 4.59
N ARG A 587 -5.78 37.94 5.06
CA ARG A 587 -5.90 37.63 6.50
C ARG A 587 -4.59 37.18 7.11
N LEU A 588 -3.81 36.32 6.44
CA LEU A 588 -2.46 35.93 6.88
C LEU A 588 -1.51 37.12 6.92
N ALA A 589 -1.54 38.00 5.92
CA ALA A 589 -0.72 39.23 5.92
C ALA A 589 -1.06 40.11 7.10
N LEU A 590 -2.36 40.28 7.44
CA LEU A 590 -2.79 41.03 8.60
C LEU A 590 -2.32 40.36 9.91
N VAL A 591 -2.38 39.04 10.03
CA VAL A 591 -1.84 38.29 11.17
C VAL A 591 -0.33 38.47 11.27
N PHE A 592 0.40 38.42 10.16
CA PHE A 592 1.86 38.65 10.16
C PHE A 592 2.20 40.08 10.62
N HIS A 593 1.39 41.02 10.18
CA HIS A 593 1.56 42.43 10.56
C HIS A 593 1.38 42.68 12.06
N LEU A 594 0.64 41.82 12.80
CA LEU A 594 0.54 41.89 14.27
C LEU A 594 1.90 41.75 14.96
N PHE A 595 2.87 41.10 14.32
CA PHE A 595 4.20 40.85 14.87
C PHE A 595 5.24 41.87 14.38
N ASP A 596 4.86 42.79 13.51
CA ASP A 596 5.71 43.94 13.17
C ASP A 596 5.75 44.87 14.37
N ALA A 597 6.92 45.48 14.63
CA ALA A 597 7.17 46.24 15.85
C ALA A 597 6.25 47.48 16.00
N GLY A 598 5.14 47.29 16.73
CA GLY A 598 4.05 48.24 16.86
C GLY A 598 3.28 48.39 15.55
N PRO A 599 2.09 47.75 15.40
CA PRO A 599 1.46 47.66 14.09
C PRO A 599 1.23 49.05 13.50
N PRO A 600 2.05 49.49 12.51
CA PRO A 600 1.78 50.73 11.81
C PRO A 600 0.47 50.59 11.09
N ALA A 601 -0.26 51.69 10.84
CA ALA A 601 -1.50 51.64 10.08
C ALA A 601 -1.32 51.20 8.61
N VAL A 602 -0.08 50.90 8.21
CA VAL A 602 0.30 50.54 6.82
C VAL A 602 1.05 49.21 6.79
N LEU A 603 0.48 48.25 6.09
CA LEU A 603 1.06 46.92 5.84
C LEU A 603 2.07 47.01 4.68
N SER A 604 3.30 46.57 4.93
CA SER A 604 4.40 46.63 3.97
C SER A 604 4.33 45.60 2.89
N ALA A 605 5.00 45.83 1.75
CA ALA A 605 5.15 44.82 0.69
C ALA A 605 5.94 43.62 1.18
N GLU A 606 6.88 43.75 2.09
CA GLU A 606 7.65 42.63 2.66
C GLU A 606 6.77 41.73 3.48
N THR A 607 5.93 42.25 4.37
CA THR A 607 4.99 41.47 5.16
C THR A 607 3.99 40.71 4.27
N LEU A 608 3.46 41.37 3.22
CA LEU A 608 2.60 40.73 2.25
C LEU A 608 3.32 39.66 1.48
N GLN A 609 4.56 39.85 1.02
CA GLN A 609 5.33 38.85 0.29
C GLN A 609 5.59 37.61 1.14
N LYS A 610 5.89 37.77 2.44
CA LYS A 610 6.00 36.62 3.36
C LYS A 610 4.69 35.82 3.41
N ALA A 611 3.55 36.50 3.49
CA ALA A 611 2.24 35.84 3.50
C ALA A 611 1.94 35.14 2.16
N VAL A 612 2.31 35.70 1.01
CA VAL A 612 2.19 35.08 -0.32
C VAL A 612 3.05 33.82 -0.41
N ASN A 613 4.32 33.90 0.00
CA ASN A 613 5.24 32.77 0.01
C ASN A 613 4.77 31.66 0.97
N PHE A 614 4.22 32.05 2.11
CA PHE A 614 3.66 31.14 3.09
C PHE A 614 2.41 30.43 2.54
N MET A 615 1.49 31.14 1.89
CA MET A 615 0.33 30.53 1.24
C MET A 615 0.74 29.57 0.11
N ALA A 616 1.83 29.83 -0.62
CA ALA A 616 2.34 28.90 -1.62
C ALA A 616 2.78 27.55 -0.99
N GLN A 617 3.28 27.57 0.25
CA GLN A 617 3.58 26.34 1.00
C GLN A 617 2.29 25.65 1.46
N LEU A 618 1.32 26.40 2.01
CA LEU A 618 0.02 25.86 2.43
C LEU A 618 -0.77 25.26 1.27
N ARG A 619 -0.63 25.79 0.05
CA ARG A 619 -1.25 25.22 -1.16
C ARG A 619 -0.84 23.77 -1.38
N ARG A 620 0.37 23.36 -1.03
CA ARG A 620 0.81 21.96 -1.11
C ARG A 620 0.04 21.05 -0.15
N HIS A 621 -0.29 21.56 1.05
CA HIS A 621 -1.18 20.85 1.98
C HIS A 621 -2.61 20.76 1.43
N SER A 622 -3.09 21.82 0.77
CA SER A 622 -4.40 21.81 0.12
C SER A 622 -4.46 20.79 -1.04
N VAL A 623 -3.44 20.76 -1.89
CA VAL A 623 -3.33 19.75 -2.96
C VAL A 623 -3.35 18.36 -2.34
N ALA A 624 -2.52 18.07 -1.33
CA ALA A 624 -2.51 16.76 -0.66
C ALA A 624 -3.88 16.40 -0.06
N LEU A 625 -4.61 17.37 0.50
CA LEU A 625 -5.96 17.15 0.99
C LEU A 625 -6.91 16.75 -0.14
N PHE A 626 -7.05 17.58 -1.16
CA PHE A 626 -8.09 17.42 -2.17
C PHE A 626 -7.81 16.31 -3.18
N THR A 627 -6.52 16.01 -3.48
CA THR A 627 -6.16 14.95 -4.44
C THR A 627 -5.90 13.60 -3.75
N ASP A 628 -5.19 13.58 -2.62
CA ASP A 628 -4.72 12.32 -2.03
C ASP A 628 -5.60 11.81 -0.89
N ILE A 629 -6.25 12.71 -0.14
CA ILE A 629 -7.11 12.32 0.98
C ILE A 629 -8.57 12.25 0.53
N LEU A 630 -9.09 13.31 -0.09
CA LEU A 630 -10.50 13.40 -0.50
C LEU A 630 -10.75 12.75 -1.86
N GLY A 631 -9.78 12.81 -2.78
CA GLY A 631 -9.84 12.13 -4.08
C GLY A 631 -9.50 10.64 -4.04
N ALA A 632 -9.03 10.12 -2.88
CA ALA A 632 -8.70 8.70 -2.75
C ALA A 632 -9.95 7.84 -2.65
N SER A 633 -10.15 6.97 -3.66
CA SER A 633 -11.12 5.87 -3.56
C SER A 633 -10.47 4.65 -2.87
N PRO A 634 -11.24 3.69 -2.34
CA PRO A 634 -10.70 2.43 -1.87
C PRO A 634 -9.85 1.71 -2.93
N ALA A 635 -10.21 1.86 -4.21
CA ALA A 635 -9.42 1.34 -5.33
C ALA A 635 -8.05 2.02 -5.45
N THR A 636 -7.99 3.33 -5.25
CA THR A 636 -6.73 4.10 -5.24
C THR A 636 -5.76 3.63 -4.16
N ASP A 637 -6.26 3.36 -2.96
CA ASP A 637 -5.42 2.88 -1.85
C ASP A 637 -4.87 1.47 -2.12
N ILE A 638 -5.69 0.59 -2.70
CA ILE A 638 -5.27 -0.75 -3.10
C ILE A 638 -4.24 -0.67 -4.24
N ALA A 639 -4.49 0.15 -5.26
CA ALA A 639 -3.57 0.37 -6.38
C ALA A 639 -2.22 0.89 -5.89
N ARG A 640 -2.20 1.84 -4.95
CA ARG A 640 -0.99 2.38 -4.33
C ARG A 640 -0.23 1.33 -3.51
N ALA A 641 -0.96 0.46 -2.80
CA ALA A 641 -0.36 -0.66 -2.07
C ALA A 641 0.25 -1.71 -3.02
N LEU A 642 -0.42 -2.03 -4.13
CA LEU A 642 0.09 -2.89 -5.19
C LEU A 642 1.34 -2.29 -5.85
N ALA A 643 1.32 -1.00 -6.20
CA ALA A 643 2.45 -0.29 -6.78
C ALA A 643 3.69 -0.35 -5.87
N ARG A 644 3.54 -0.16 -4.55
CA ARG A 644 4.63 -0.31 -3.58
C ARG A 644 5.15 -1.75 -3.52
N SER A 645 4.27 -2.73 -3.61
CA SER A 645 4.66 -4.14 -3.65
C SER A 645 5.42 -4.48 -4.93
N LEU A 646 5.01 -3.92 -6.07
CA LEU A 646 5.72 -4.05 -7.36
C LEU A 646 7.10 -3.41 -7.31
N ALA A 647 7.20 -2.16 -6.86
CA ALA A 647 8.49 -1.47 -6.74
C ALA A 647 9.47 -2.19 -5.80
N ALA A 648 8.95 -2.94 -4.81
CA ALA A 648 9.75 -3.71 -3.86
C ALA A 648 10.05 -5.15 -4.30
N ALA A 649 9.45 -5.62 -5.39
CA ALA A 649 9.61 -6.99 -5.87
C ALA A 649 10.98 -7.20 -6.54
N ASP A 650 11.39 -8.46 -6.69
CA ASP A 650 12.53 -8.83 -7.52
C ASP A 650 12.15 -8.61 -8.99
N PRO A 651 12.95 -7.82 -9.75
CA PRO A 651 12.69 -7.57 -11.17
C PRO A 651 12.61 -8.84 -12.03
N ASN A 652 13.28 -9.93 -11.63
CA ASN A 652 13.27 -11.18 -12.37
C ASN A 652 12.00 -12.01 -12.09
N GLU A 653 11.44 -11.89 -10.89
CA GLU A 653 10.24 -12.63 -10.49
C GLU A 653 8.93 -11.90 -10.86
N ALA A 654 8.98 -10.57 -10.95
CA ALA A 654 7.81 -9.72 -11.16
C ALA A 654 7.71 -9.15 -12.59
N GLN A 655 8.27 -9.82 -13.60
CA GLN A 655 8.13 -9.38 -15.01
C GLN A 655 6.71 -9.56 -15.54
N VAL A 656 6.06 -10.65 -15.14
CA VAL A 656 4.67 -10.95 -15.47
C VAL A 656 3.98 -11.43 -14.21
N ILE A 657 2.93 -10.75 -13.83
CA ILE A 657 2.15 -11.04 -12.62
C ILE A 657 0.73 -11.46 -12.94
N GLY A 658 0.07 -12.11 -12.02
CA GLY A 658 -1.34 -12.46 -12.08
C GLY A 658 -2.04 -12.11 -10.78
N ARG A 659 -3.34 -12.38 -10.71
CA ARG A 659 -4.16 -12.17 -9.52
C ARG A 659 -3.55 -12.83 -8.26
N ASP A 660 -3.02 -14.04 -8.40
CA ASP A 660 -2.42 -14.79 -7.27
C ASP A 660 -1.16 -14.10 -6.73
N TRP A 661 -0.37 -13.47 -7.61
CA TRP A 661 0.76 -12.65 -7.17
C TRP A 661 0.27 -11.44 -6.39
N MET A 662 -0.74 -10.72 -6.90
CA MET A 662 -1.33 -9.54 -6.24
C MET A 662 -1.87 -9.88 -4.86
N THR A 663 -2.57 -11.00 -4.73
CA THR A 663 -3.13 -11.49 -3.46
C THR A 663 -2.02 -11.83 -2.46
N ARG A 664 -0.97 -12.53 -2.89
CA ARG A 664 0.15 -12.94 -2.01
C ARG A 664 1.04 -11.78 -1.57
N HIS A 665 1.23 -10.77 -2.41
CA HIS A 665 2.18 -9.68 -2.16
C HIS A 665 1.54 -8.38 -1.67
N CYS A 666 0.22 -8.24 -1.75
CA CYS A 666 -0.50 -7.06 -1.33
C CYS A 666 -1.68 -7.39 -0.41
N ARG A 667 -1.48 -7.22 0.91
CA ARG A 667 -2.52 -7.47 1.93
C ARG A 667 -3.78 -6.61 1.73
N ALA A 668 -3.65 -5.39 1.21
CA ALA A 668 -4.80 -4.53 0.92
C ALA A 668 -5.67 -5.13 -0.19
N PHE A 669 -5.05 -5.68 -1.24
CA PHE A 669 -5.73 -6.37 -2.33
C PHE A 669 -6.38 -7.68 -1.86
N GLU A 670 -5.67 -8.46 -1.03
CA GLU A 670 -6.19 -9.69 -0.41
C GLU A 670 -7.45 -9.42 0.42
N LYS A 671 -7.42 -8.40 1.29
CA LYS A 671 -8.52 -8.07 2.22
C LYS A 671 -9.71 -7.37 1.59
N ALA A 672 -9.58 -6.82 0.40
CA ALA A 672 -10.67 -6.14 -0.27
C ALA A 672 -11.79 -7.15 -0.61
N LYS A 673 -12.96 -6.98 -0.03
CA LYS A 673 -14.11 -7.90 -0.24
C LYS A 673 -14.83 -7.64 -1.56
N ASP A 674 -14.83 -6.38 -2.02
CA ASP A 674 -15.51 -5.98 -3.25
C ASP A 674 -14.59 -6.19 -4.47
N GLU A 675 -15.01 -7.09 -5.34
CA GLU A 675 -14.30 -7.43 -6.57
C GLU A 675 -14.24 -6.27 -7.57
N ARG A 676 -15.23 -5.39 -7.54
CA ARG A 676 -15.26 -4.18 -8.37
C ARG A 676 -14.11 -3.26 -8.00
N VAL A 677 -13.93 -3.03 -6.70
CA VAL A 677 -12.83 -2.17 -6.17
C VAL A 677 -11.46 -2.73 -6.53
N ARG A 678 -11.30 -4.08 -6.50
CA ARG A 678 -10.05 -4.72 -6.95
C ARG A 678 -9.79 -4.47 -8.44
N ARG A 679 -10.81 -4.55 -9.29
CA ARG A 679 -10.69 -4.31 -10.73
C ARG A 679 -10.35 -2.85 -11.03
N GLU A 680 -11.02 -1.92 -10.38
CA GLU A 680 -10.72 -0.49 -10.49
C GLU A 680 -9.27 -0.20 -10.06
N ALA A 681 -8.78 -0.86 -9.00
CA ALA A 681 -7.39 -0.70 -8.55
C ALA A 681 -6.37 -1.19 -9.59
N VAL A 682 -6.65 -2.31 -10.25
CA VAL A 682 -5.79 -2.84 -11.33
C VAL A 682 -5.86 -1.96 -12.57
N GLN A 683 -7.06 -1.49 -12.93
CA GLN A 683 -7.25 -0.57 -14.04
C GLN A 683 -6.46 0.73 -13.85
N LEU A 684 -6.46 1.29 -12.64
CA LEU A 684 -5.63 2.47 -12.32
C LEU A 684 -4.14 2.23 -12.56
N LEU A 685 -3.62 1.03 -12.27
CA LEU A 685 -2.23 0.71 -12.55
C LEU A 685 -1.96 0.55 -14.06
N GLU A 686 -2.94 0.08 -14.83
CA GLU A 686 -2.86 0.04 -16.29
C GLU A 686 -2.86 1.46 -16.88
N ASP A 687 -3.78 2.31 -16.45
CA ASP A 687 -3.92 3.72 -16.92
C ASP A 687 -2.67 4.57 -16.59
N LEU A 688 -1.91 4.15 -15.57
CA LEU A 688 -0.67 4.80 -15.14
C LEU A 688 0.60 4.18 -15.74
N ASP A 689 0.47 3.24 -16.67
CA ASP A 689 1.56 2.52 -17.35
C ASP A 689 2.45 1.68 -16.39
N TRP A 690 1.92 1.22 -15.25
CA TRP A 690 2.62 0.32 -14.34
C TRP A 690 2.57 -1.13 -14.79
N ILE A 691 1.41 -1.54 -15.29
CA ILE A 691 1.14 -2.90 -15.80
C ILE A 691 0.33 -2.81 -17.09
N GLN A 692 0.36 -3.85 -17.89
CA GLN A 692 -0.48 -4.02 -19.09
C GLN A 692 -0.95 -5.47 -19.19
N VAL A 693 -2.19 -5.69 -19.66
CA VAL A 693 -2.69 -7.03 -19.94
C VAL A 693 -1.79 -7.75 -20.94
N SER A 694 -1.32 -8.96 -20.59
CA SER A 694 -0.48 -9.79 -21.42
C SER A 694 -1.21 -11.07 -21.83
N GLY A 695 -1.52 -11.17 -23.12
CA GLY A 695 -2.20 -12.34 -23.73
C GLY A 695 -3.72 -12.33 -23.58
N SER A 696 -4.40 -13.21 -24.30
CA SER A 696 -5.87 -13.30 -24.41
C SER A 696 -6.56 -14.18 -23.37
N GLY A 697 -5.82 -14.73 -22.41
CA GLY A 697 -6.36 -15.64 -21.41
C GLY A 697 -7.15 -14.94 -20.30
N VAL A 698 -8.40 -15.33 -20.08
CA VAL A 698 -9.26 -14.87 -18.97
C VAL A 698 -9.52 -16.02 -18.01
N TYR A 699 -9.46 -15.76 -16.71
CA TYR A 699 -9.84 -16.70 -15.65
C TYR A 699 -10.76 -16.00 -14.64
N SER A 700 -11.96 -16.54 -14.46
CA SER A 700 -12.98 -15.94 -13.55
C SER A 700 -13.25 -14.45 -13.82
N GLY A 701 -13.23 -14.04 -15.11
CA GLY A 701 -13.43 -12.65 -15.53
C GLY A 701 -12.23 -11.72 -15.36
N TRP A 702 -11.04 -12.26 -15.01
CA TRP A 702 -9.78 -11.54 -14.89
C TRP A 702 -8.81 -11.91 -16.00
N PRO A 703 -8.01 -10.97 -16.52
CA PRO A 703 -6.83 -11.30 -17.31
C PRO A 703 -5.91 -12.23 -16.53
N LYS A 704 -5.42 -13.31 -17.16
CA LYS A 704 -4.54 -14.27 -16.48
C LYS A 704 -3.19 -13.68 -16.13
N ARG A 705 -2.69 -12.75 -16.94
CA ARG A 705 -1.34 -12.21 -16.83
C ARG A 705 -1.32 -10.73 -17.15
N PHE A 706 -0.50 -10.01 -16.42
CA PHE A 706 -0.14 -8.60 -16.66
C PHE A 706 1.37 -8.51 -16.79
N GLU A 707 1.84 -7.90 -17.86
CA GLU A 707 3.23 -7.51 -18.02
C GLU A 707 3.51 -6.28 -17.15
N VAL A 708 4.62 -6.28 -16.42
CA VAL A 708 5.03 -5.18 -15.55
C VAL A 708 6.03 -4.29 -16.28
N ASN A 709 5.85 -2.99 -16.22
CA ASN A 709 6.76 -2.04 -16.82
C ASN A 709 8.10 -2.04 -16.05
N ARG A 710 9.19 -2.43 -16.73
CA ARG A 710 10.51 -2.58 -16.09
C ARG A 710 11.10 -1.28 -15.59
N ASN A 711 10.65 -0.14 -16.12
CA ASN A 711 11.11 1.18 -15.68
C ASN A 711 10.76 1.45 -14.22
N ILE A 712 9.73 0.81 -13.63
CA ILE A 712 9.37 0.99 -12.22
C ILE A 712 10.52 0.61 -11.28
N PHE A 713 11.25 -0.46 -11.58
CA PHE A 713 12.35 -0.94 -10.74
C PHE A 713 13.54 0.02 -10.70
N ARG A 714 13.71 0.83 -11.73
CA ARG A 714 14.73 1.88 -11.80
C ARG A 714 14.23 3.21 -11.23
N LEU A 715 13.05 3.64 -11.65
CA LEU A 715 12.49 4.95 -11.29
C LEU A 715 12.08 5.02 -9.82
N TYR A 716 11.59 3.91 -9.27
CA TYR A 716 11.06 3.82 -7.89
C TYR A 716 11.88 2.87 -7.01
N ALA A 717 13.17 2.69 -7.31
CA ALA A 717 14.07 1.83 -6.53
C ALA A 717 14.12 2.21 -5.05
N ARG A 718 14.21 3.51 -4.76
CA ARG A 718 14.25 4.06 -3.40
C ARG A 718 12.96 3.76 -2.60
N GLU A 719 11.81 3.93 -3.21
CA GLU A 719 10.52 3.62 -2.62
C GLU A 719 10.37 2.11 -2.37
N GLY A 720 10.88 1.29 -3.28
CA GLY A 720 10.96 -0.15 -3.14
C GLY A 720 11.82 -0.57 -1.94
N GLU A 721 12.99 0.05 -1.77
CA GLU A 721 13.87 -0.18 -0.60
C GLU A 721 13.18 0.21 0.71
N ILE A 722 12.55 1.38 0.77
CA ILE A 722 11.80 1.83 1.95
C ILE A 722 10.69 0.83 2.28
N HIS A 723 10.00 0.30 1.28
CA HIS A 723 8.93 -0.66 1.51
C HIS A 723 9.46 -2.02 2.00
N ARG A 724 10.57 -2.51 1.44
CA ARG A 724 11.28 -3.72 1.91
C ARG A 724 11.72 -3.57 3.37
N ALA A 725 12.38 -2.44 3.69
CA ALA A 725 12.83 -2.16 5.05
C ALA A 725 11.67 -2.13 6.06
N LYS A 726 10.55 -1.49 5.71
CA LYS A 726 9.34 -1.49 6.55
C LYS A 726 8.78 -2.88 6.77
N ARG A 727 8.73 -3.72 5.73
CA ARG A 727 8.25 -5.11 5.86
C ARG A 727 9.17 -5.94 6.75
N ALA A 728 10.48 -5.77 6.61
CA ALA A 728 11.47 -6.44 7.45
C ALA A 728 11.34 -6.02 8.93
N ALA A 729 11.18 -4.72 9.20
CA ALA A 729 10.97 -4.22 10.55
C ALA A 729 9.68 -4.77 11.18
N VAL A 730 8.57 -4.78 10.44
CA VAL A 730 7.30 -5.37 10.92
C VAL A 730 7.46 -6.85 11.21
N LYS A 731 8.15 -7.60 10.33
CA LYS A 731 8.42 -9.03 10.55
C LYS A 731 9.24 -9.26 11.81
N ALA A 732 10.31 -8.49 12.03
CA ALA A 732 11.14 -8.58 13.22
C ALA A 732 10.35 -8.33 14.52
N VAL A 733 9.45 -7.33 14.54
CA VAL A 733 8.57 -7.07 15.69
C VAL A 733 7.63 -8.26 15.97
N PHE A 734 7.06 -8.89 14.94
CA PHE A 734 6.21 -10.06 15.14
C PHE A 734 6.99 -11.30 15.59
N GLU A 735 8.23 -11.47 15.13
CA GLU A 735 9.12 -12.55 15.57
C GLU A 735 9.52 -12.37 17.03
N ASP A 736 9.78 -11.13 17.47
CA ASP A 736 10.06 -10.78 18.86
C ASP A 736 8.84 -11.05 19.77
N LEU A 737 7.65 -10.59 19.36
CA LEU A 737 6.38 -10.84 20.09
C LEU A 737 5.99 -12.33 20.16
N ALA A 738 6.45 -13.15 19.24
CA ALA A 738 6.17 -14.59 19.25
C ALA A 738 7.14 -15.39 20.14
N GLN A 739 8.25 -14.76 20.59
CA GLN A 739 9.24 -15.35 21.49
C GLN A 739 8.97 -15.03 22.98
N HIS A 740 8.09 -14.08 23.22
CA HIS A 740 7.56 -13.70 24.54
C HIS A 740 6.08 -14.11 24.69
#